data_12efb391baf146648c547679297ed7c2
#
_entry.id   12efb391baf146648c547679297ed7c2
#
_cell.length_a   1.000
_cell.length_b   1.000
_cell.length_c   1.000
_cell.angle_alpha   90.00
_cell.angle_beta   90.00
_cell.angle_gamma   90.00
#
_symmetry.space_group_name_H-M   'P 1'
#
loop_
_entity.id
_entity.type
_entity.pdbx_description
1 polymer ?
#
loop_
_entity_poly.entity_id
_entity_poly.type
_entity_poly.pdbx_seq_one_letter_code
_entity_poly.pdbx_strand_id
1 'polypeptide(L)'
;MVESATVVSGPSPPPRKRLSRILFVLIGIALLVAIAAAVAPWAFSNAALRNEVASQIRRMTGLATLAQGHAVFVVLPQPHVSIDDVSFTDPSGSLRIDAHYLKGYVRLAALLTGRIEISSATLGQPDMRIDLDGRPMPPDSVIGRAADAAPATPEAASADEARLGAVTLVDGRARLISKHLSPDVTIDAINVTVDWRKPGAAAIVTGQAQIRGETATIAAWIASPVGLLRGQQSPLSLKIVAPSLSFSVDGGLASVPEWQFGGYIRAATPSLRAILEQAGYAIPLPGPFGDFEAGCDAVVSAQSAVLSGLRLRFDGNEFEGTLAYQARDPAPVLSGTLATNRLSLRPFLSGVPPAAGRDGQWNRDPFEFREVGSTDLDLRISAAHMLFSHFELEDAAFSVMRNSGRLELALAGAKAYQGAIKGRVTFDLGDTGVGMQATGTVIGADFAALSFDAFGWPEFNGSVTGTANLESSGASMYELMRNLDGTAQIDVAQGQLGGIDLESALHRIDKSPLALLAGIHRGRTAFDHASFNLRFVKGIASIEEGKLENPSLWLGFGGTVDFGERGLDLHAVAKSAADAAAPGKEVPDFRFDIGGSWDDLAFTPDVRGLIRRSGAAAPLFPQKRDAGKPVVPSGDAGQ
;
A
#
# COMPACT_ATOMS: atom_id res chain seq x y z
N MET A 1 -94.68 -58.65 45.17
CA MET A 1 -93.73 -58.40 44.13
C MET A 1 -93.89 -56.93 43.77
N VAL A 2 -92.96 -56.13 44.17
CA VAL A 2 -93.06 -54.65 44.10
C VAL A 2 -92.12 -54.18 43.01
N GLU A 3 -92.68 -53.46 42.06
CA GLU A 3 -91.97 -52.88 40.95
C GLU A 3 -91.58 -51.47 41.33
N SER A 4 -90.28 -51.16 41.29
CA SER A 4 -89.71 -49.84 41.66
C SER A 4 -89.57 -48.98 40.38
N ALA A 5 -90.30 -47.93 40.32
CA ALA A 5 -90.18 -46.93 39.25
C ALA A 5 -88.96 -46.04 39.47
N THR A 6 -88.09 -45.93 38.49
CA THR A 6 -86.90 -45.05 38.45
C THR A 6 -87.30 -43.70 37.84
N VAL A 7 -87.14 -42.63 38.61
CA VAL A 7 -87.36 -41.24 38.14
C VAL A 7 -86.09 -40.79 37.45
N VAL A 8 -86.17 -40.47 36.17
CA VAL A 8 -85.10 -39.81 35.37
C VAL A 8 -85.19 -38.30 35.60
N SER A 9 -84.18 -37.75 36.24
CA SER A 9 -83.99 -36.28 36.35
C SER A 9 -83.33 -35.73 35.09
N GLY A 10 -84.01 -34.87 34.36
CA GLY A 10 -83.50 -34.15 33.19
C GLY A 10 -82.45 -33.07 33.55
N PRO A 11 -81.52 -32.73 32.65
CA PRO A 11 -80.49 -31.76 32.90
C PRO A 11 -81.07 -30.36 32.98
N SER A 12 -80.63 -29.56 33.99
CA SER A 12 -80.96 -28.18 34.18
C SER A 12 -80.26 -27.29 33.10
N PRO A 13 -80.93 -26.24 32.53
CA PRO A 13 -80.37 -25.40 31.53
C PRO A 13 -79.25 -24.50 32.09
N PRO A 14 -78.18 -24.22 31.32
CA PRO A 14 -77.03 -23.40 31.79
C PRO A 14 -77.47 -21.93 31.98
N PRO A 15 -76.82 -21.18 32.89
CA PRO A 15 -77.20 -19.82 33.26
C PRO A 15 -76.76 -18.82 32.17
N ARG A 16 -77.60 -18.65 31.14
CA ARG A 16 -77.42 -17.68 30.03
C ARG A 16 -77.30 -16.20 30.46
N LYS A 17 -77.68 -15.85 31.66
CA LYS A 17 -77.69 -14.44 32.14
C LYS A 17 -76.33 -13.92 32.64
N ARG A 18 -75.37 -14.76 32.97
CA ARG A 18 -74.03 -14.30 33.40
C ARG A 18 -73.12 -13.95 32.21
N LEU A 19 -73.13 -14.70 31.12
CA LEU A 19 -72.34 -14.41 29.92
C LEU A 19 -72.77 -13.10 29.23
N SER A 20 -74.08 -12.80 29.19
CA SER A 20 -74.55 -11.51 28.60
C SER A 20 -74.11 -10.30 29.42
N ARG A 21 -74.08 -10.39 30.75
CA ARG A 21 -73.59 -9.30 31.61
C ARG A 21 -72.09 -9.05 31.44
N ILE A 22 -71.30 -10.11 31.33
CA ILE A 22 -69.84 -10.01 31.08
C ILE A 22 -69.61 -9.39 29.68
N LEU A 23 -70.38 -9.83 28.66
CA LEU A 23 -70.29 -9.26 27.31
C LEU A 23 -70.70 -7.77 27.28
N PHE A 24 -71.77 -7.38 27.99
CA PHE A 24 -72.17 -5.95 28.12
C PHE A 24 -71.12 -5.13 28.86
N VAL A 25 -70.50 -5.67 29.90
CA VAL A 25 -69.40 -4.98 30.62
C VAL A 25 -68.18 -4.83 29.70
N LEU A 26 -67.81 -5.86 28.93
CA LEU A 26 -66.71 -5.81 27.97
C LEU A 26 -67.00 -4.82 26.84
N ILE A 27 -68.22 -4.79 26.30
CA ILE A 27 -68.62 -3.80 25.30
C ILE A 27 -68.61 -2.39 25.91
N GLY A 28 -69.11 -2.21 27.14
CA GLY A 28 -69.03 -0.94 27.88
C GLY A 28 -67.64 -0.43 28.10
N ILE A 29 -66.70 -1.31 28.49
CA ILE A 29 -65.29 -0.98 28.64
C ILE A 29 -64.67 -0.67 27.27
N ALA A 30 -64.94 -1.46 26.23
CA ALA A 30 -64.47 -1.19 24.87
C ALA A 30 -65.00 0.14 24.32
N LEU A 31 -66.25 0.46 24.59
CA LEU A 31 -66.86 1.76 24.20
C LEU A 31 -66.22 2.91 25.00
N LEU A 32 -66.02 2.74 26.29
CA LEU A 32 -65.36 3.74 27.13
C LEU A 32 -63.92 3.98 26.72
N VAL A 33 -63.16 2.91 26.38
CA VAL A 33 -61.82 3.01 25.80
C VAL A 33 -61.87 3.69 24.42
N ALA A 34 -62.84 3.37 23.58
CA ALA A 34 -62.98 4.01 22.28
C ALA A 34 -63.33 5.51 22.39
N ILE A 35 -64.24 5.89 23.34
CA ILE A 35 -64.55 7.28 23.64
C ILE A 35 -63.33 8.01 24.23
N ALA A 36 -62.63 7.40 25.18
CA ALA A 36 -61.41 7.96 25.74
C ALA A 36 -60.32 8.14 24.65
N ALA A 37 -60.19 7.19 23.74
CA ALA A 37 -59.29 7.27 22.61
C ALA A 37 -59.69 8.38 21.61
N ALA A 38 -60.99 8.61 21.40
CA ALA A 38 -61.50 9.66 20.53
C ALA A 38 -61.40 11.07 21.16
N VAL A 39 -61.48 11.18 22.48
CA VAL A 39 -61.41 12.46 23.23
C VAL A 39 -59.98 12.81 23.64
N ALA A 40 -59.08 11.82 23.83
CA ALA A 40 -57.70 12.04 24.26
C ALA A 40 -56.94 13.06 23.41
N PRO A 41 -57.05 13.08 22.06
CA PRO A 41 -56.35 14.10 21.24
C PRO A 41 -56.78 15.53 21.54
N TRP A 42 -57.99 15.72 22.05
CA TRP A 42 -58.58 17.03 22.34
C TRP A 42 -58.35 17.50 23.79
N ALA A 43 -57.97 16.57 24.67
CA ALA A 43 -57.74 16.84 26.09
C ALA A 43 -56.38 17.47 26.39
N PHE A 44 -55.41 17.26 25.51
CA PHE A 44 -54.06 17.82 25.67
C PHE A 44 -53.84 19.00 24.74
N SER A 45 -53.39 20.13 25.28
CA SER A 45 -52.99 21.25 24.44
C SER A 45 -51.69 20.91 23.71
N ASN A 46 -51.59 21.25 22.43
CA ASN A 46 -50.39 21.05 21.60
C ASN A 46 -49.09 21.58 22.27
N ALA A 47 -49.22 22.70 22.99
CA ALA A 47 -48.10 23.32 23.68
C ALA A 47 -47.64 22.50 24.90
N ALA A 48 -48.56 21.93 25.67
CA ALA A 48 -48.22 21.11 26.87
C ALA A 48 -47.54 19.80 26.44
N LEU A 49 -48.03 19.14 25.39
CA LEU A 49 -47.39 17.92 24.84
C LEU A 49 -45.96 18.19 24.32
N ARG A 50 -45.79 19.26 23.55
CA ARG A 50 -44.45 19.65 23.06
C ARG A 50 -43.49 19.91 24.18
N ASN A 51 -43.90 20.71 25.19
CA ASN A 51 -43.05 21.06 26.32
C ASN A 51 -42.66 19.84 27.15
N GLU A 52 -43.60 18.92 27.40
CA GLU A 52 -43.31 17.70 28.19
C GLU A 52 -42.35 16.77 27.44
N VAL A 53 -42.60 16.51 26.16
CA VAL A 53 -41.69 15.69 25.33
C VAL A 53 -40.31 16.34 25.24
N ALA A 54 -40.24 17.65 24.97
CA ALA A 54 -38.98 18.38 24.91
C ALA A 54 -38.24 18.35 26.25
N SER A 55 -38.95 18.47 27.39
CA SER A 55 -38.37 18.39 28.70
C SER A 55 -37.83 17.00 29.01
N GLN A 56 -38.52 15.96 28.61
CA GLN A 56 -38.09 14.56 28.77
C GLN A 56 -36.86 14.26 27.95
N ILE A 57 -36.83 14.67 26.66
CA ILE A 57 -35.65 14.50 25.79
C ILE A 57 -34.46 15.25 26.38
N ARG A 58 -34.67 16.52 26.79
CA ARG A 58 -33.58 17.29 27.41
C ARG A 58 -33.06 16.64 28.67
N ARG A 59 -33.92 16.12 29.54
CA ARG A 59 -33.51 15.40 30.75
C ARG A 59 -32.68 14.15 30.44
N MET A 60 -33.03 13.41 29.37
CA MET A 60 -32.35 12.18 28.97
C MET A 60 -31.04 12.46 28.21
N THR A 61 -31.06 13.32 27.21
CA THR A 61 -29.96 13.53 26.29
C THR A 61 -29.17 14.80 26.54
N GLY A 62 -29.70 15.75 27.33
CA GLY A 62 -29.13 17.09 27.51
C GLY A 62 -29.27 18.01 26.27
N LEU A 63 -29.81 17.51 25.17
CA LEU A 63 -29.98 18.29 23.94
C LEU A 63 -31.08 19.34 24.09
N ALA A 64 -30.81 20.56 23.69
CA ALA A 64 -31.82 21.59 23.57
C ALA A 64 -32.77 21.18 22.44
N THR A 65 -34.06 21.00 22.77
CA THR A 65 -35.08 20.53 21.85
C THR A 65 -36.02 21.68 21.54
N LEU A 66 -36.15 22.04 20.27
CA LEU A 66 -37.14 23.01 19.74
C LEU A 66 -38.14 22.25 18.87
N ALA A 67 -39.41 22.26 19.26
CA ALA A 67 -40.51 21.66 18.51
C ALA A 67 -41.38 22.79 17.96
N GLN A 68 -41.35 23.03 16.66
CA GLN A 68 -42.05 24.15 16.02
C GLN A 68 -43.39 23.75 15.41
N GLY A 69 -43.53 22.47 15.02
CA GLY A 69 -44.70 21.96 14.34
C GLY A 69 -45.87 21.53 15.26
N HIS A 70 -46.85 20.87 14.68
CA HIS A 70 -48.01 20.37 15.41
C HIS A 70 -47.64 19.11 16.22
N ALA A 71 -48.14 19.04 17.45
CA ALA A 71 -48.02 17.87 18.28
C ALA A 71 -49.34 17.16 18.38
N VAL A 72 -49.42 15.88 18.02
CA VAL A 72 -50.61 15.06 18.05
C VAL A 72 -50.38 13.82 18.90
N PHE A 73 -51.28 13.54 19.83
CA PHE A 73 -51.28 12.30 20.59
C PHE A 73 -52.22 11.29 19.96
N VAL A 74 -51.71 10.16 19.53
CA VAL A 74 -52.49 9.07 18.92
C VAL A 74 -52.51 7.91 19.90
N VAL A 75 -53.74 7.40 20.19
CA VAL A 75 -53.94 6.34 21.19
C VAL A 75 -53.95 4.94 20.57
N LEU A 76 -54.47 4.79 19.38
CA LEU A 76 -54.60 3.50 18.71
C LEU A 76 -53.90 3.51 17.34
N PRO A 77 -53.30 2.40 16.88
CA PRO A 77 -53.20 1.08 17.55
C PRO A 77 -52.21 1.03 18.68
N GLN A 78 -51.20 1.90 18.68
CA GLN A 78 -50.18 2.03 19.74
C GLN A 78 -50.11 3.51 20.16
N PRO A 79 -50.12 3.81 21.48
CA PRO A 79 -50.07 5.18 21.94
C PRO A 79 -48.70 5.79 21.60
N HIS A 80 -48.76 6.90 20.85
CA HIS A 80 -47.56 7.66 20.48
C HIS A 80 -47.86 9.15 20.37
N VAL A 81 -46.82 9.95 20.55
CA VAL A 81 -46.83 11.39 20.27
C VAL A 81 -46.09 11.60 18.95
N SER A 82 -46.75 12.25 18.01
CA SER A 82 -46.13 12.71 16.76
C SER A 82 -45.95 14.22 16.85
N ILE A 83 -44.74 14.69 16.56
CA ILE A 83 -44.40 16.12 16.52
C ILE A 83 -43.71 16.38 15.20
N ASP A 84 -44.16 17.35 14.45
CA ASP A 84 -43.56 17.78 13.20
C ASP A 84 -42.48 18.85 13.47
N ASP A 85 -41.47 18.93 12.59
CA ASP A 85 -40.38 19.93 12.57
C ASP A 85 -39.70 20.10 13.93
N VAL A 86 -38.92 19.09 14.30
CA VAL A 86 -38.18 19.04 15.58
C VAL A 86 -36.69 19.22 15.33
N SER A 87 -36.11 20.16 16.05
CA SER A 87 -34.63 20.34 16.05
C SER A 87 -34.04 20.04 17.41
N PHE A 88 -32.91 19.35 17.38
CA PHE A 88 -32.09 19.04 18.53
C PHE A 88 -30.71 19.67 18.35
N THR A 89 -30.25 20.37 19.37
CA THR A 89 -28.92 21.01 19.33
C THR A 89 -28.20 20.74 20.63
N ASP A 90 -26.96 20.31 20.51
CA ASP A 90 -26.04 20.22 21.62
C ASP A 90 -25.61 21.62 22.06
N PRO A 91 -25.48 21.91 23.38
CA PRO A 91 -25.00 23.20 23.89
C PRO A 91 -23.64 23.63 23.36
N SER A 92 -22.75 22.68 23.00
CA SER A 92 -21.45 22.97 22.38
C SER A 92 -21.56 23.27 20.87
N GLY A 93 -22.70 22.98 20.24
CA GLY A 93 -22.91 23.09 18.81
C GLY A 93 -22.26 21.96 17.98
N SER A 94 -21.66 20.97 18.63
CA SER A 94 -21.01 19.84 17.95
C SER A 94 -21.99 18.85 17.31
N LEU A 95 -23.25 18.83 17.78
CA LEU A 95 -24.31 18.01 17.22
C LEU A 95 -25.56 18.87 16.97
N ARG A 96 -26.05 18.85 15.75
CA ARG A 96 -27.35 19.39 15.35
C ARG A 96 -28.11 18.35 14.54
N ILE A 97 -29.38 18.15 14.89
CA ILE A 97 -30.29 17.22 14.20
C ILE A 97 -31.60 17.99 13.92
N ASP A 98 -31.94 18.17 12.68
CA ASP A 98 -33.20 18.75 12.24
C ASP A 98 -34.03 17.61 11.61
N ALA A 99 -35.16 17.22 12.24
CA ALA A 99 -35.97 16.09 11.79
C ALA A 99 -37.36 16.60 11.34
N HIS A 100 -37.83 16.09 10.21
CA HIS A 100 -39.16 16.47 9.68
C HIS A 100 -40.30 16.01 10.60
N TYR A 101 -40.14 14.83 11.22
CA TYR A 101 -41.06 14.39 12.27
C TYR A 101 -40.34 13.54 13.33
N LEU A 102 -40.88 13.60 14.56
CA LEU A 102 -40.55 12.74 15.67
C LEU A 102 -41.80 11.97 16.11
N LYS A 103 -41.75 10.63 16.10
CA LYS A 103 -42.76 9.76 16.70
C LYS A 103 -42.23 9.12 17.95
N GLY A 104 -42.73 9.50 19.13
CA GLY A 104 -42.35 8.92 20.41
C GLY A 104 -43.45 7.94 20.87
N TYR A 105 -43.12 6.64 20.91
CA TYR A 105 -44.04 5.62 21.40
C TYR A 105 -44.06 5.61 22.94
N VAL A 106 -45.26 5.63 23.54
CA VAL A 106 -45.47 5.76 24.97
C VAL A 106 -45.79 4.42 25.60
N ARG A 107 -45.24 4.17 26.79
CA ARG A 107 -45.54 2.95 27.57
C ARG A 107 -46.93 3.02 28.19
N LEU A 108 -47.78 2.05 27.87
CA LEU A 108 -49.16 1.99 28.39
C LEU A 108 -49.21 1.93 29.93
N ALA A 109 -48.29 1.18 30.58
CA ALA A 109 -48.26 1.07 32.03
C ALA A 109 -47.98 2.42 32.72
N ALA A 110 -47.08 3.21 32.16
CA ALA A 110 -46.77 4.55 32.68
C ALA A 110 -47.93 5.52 32.44
N LEU A 111 -48.59 5.42 31.29
CA LEU A 111 -49.76 6.23 30.94
C LEU A 111 -50.92 6.02 31.92
N LEU A 112 -51.16 4.79 32.37
CA LEU A 112 -52.17 4.46 33.39
C LEU A 112 -51.91 5.12 34.75
N THR A 113 -50.66 5.48 35.04
CA THR A 113 -50.24 6.20 36.25
C THR A 113 -50.13 7.72 36.01
N GLY A 114 -50.57 8.22 34.85
CA GLY A 114 -50.51 9.65 34.48
C GLY A 114 -49.14 10.14 34.08
N ARG A 115 -48.18 9.24 33.75
CA ARG A 115 -46.83 9.58 33.34
C ARG A 115 -46.65 9.27 31.82
N ILE A 116 -46.03 10.19 31.10
CA ILE A 116 -45.63 9.95 29.70
C ILE A 116 -44.19 9.46 29.70
N GLU A 117 -44.00 8.15 29.47
CA GLU A 117 -42.67 7.55 29.32
C GLU A 117 -42.50 7.07 27.88
N ILE A 118 -41.53 7.62 27.15
CA ILE A 118 -41.20 7.21 25.79
C ILE A 118 -40.44 5.90 25.83
N SER A 119 -40.93 4.88 25.13
CA SER A 119 -40.29 3.54 25.03
C SER A 119 -39.37 3.41 23.83
N SER A 120 -39.71 4.09 22.73
CA SER A 120 -38.90 4.18 21.51
C SER A 120 -39.28 5.45 20.76
N ALA A 121 -38.35 5.90 19.93
CA ALA A 121 -38.55 7.09 19.11
C ALA A 121 -38.20 6.78 17.66
N THR A 122 -38.95 7.36 16.71
CA THR A 122 -38.60 7.32 15.29
C THR A 122 -38.43 8.76 14.81
N LEU A 123 -37.29 9.06 14.24
CA LEU A 123 -36.99 10.33 13.57
C LEU A 123 -37.08 10.10 12.05
N GLY A 124 -37.96 10.84 11.43
CA GLY A 124 -38.12 10.80 9.97
C GLY A 124 -37.37 11.93 9.30
N GLN A 125 -36.61 11.56 8.28
CA GLN A 125 -35.79 12.44 7.45
C GLN A 125 -34.91 13.40 8.29
N PRO A 126 -34.15 12.87 9.28
CA PRO A 126 -33.26 13.72 10.07
C PRO A 126 -32.09 14.20 9.21
N ASP A 127 -31.83 15.51 9.22
CA ASP A 127 -30.61 16.12 8.71
C ASP A 127 -29.67 16.37 9.92
N MET A 128 -28.57 15.62 9.95
CA MET A 128 -27.64 15.61 11.08
C MET A 128 -26.32 16.26 10.69
N ARG A 129 -25.87 17.21 11.49
CA ARG A 129 -24.53 17.78 11.40
C ARG A 129 -23.74 17.38 12.64
N ILE A 130 -22.65 16.67 12.46
CA ILE A 130 -21.84 16.07 13.52
C ILE A 130 -20.40 16.56 13.37
N ASP A 131 -19.92 17.32 14.35
CA ASP A 131 -18.53 17.72 14.49
C ASP A 131 -17.81 16.66 15.36
N LEU A 132 -16.94 15.86 14.74
CA LEU A 132 -16.22 14.78 15.40
C LEU A 132 -15.11 15.26 16.35
N ASP A 133 -14.69 16.53 16.23
CA ASP A 133 -13.69 17.13 17.10
C ASP A 133 -14.33 17.70 18.38
N GLY A 134 -15.67 17.75 18.46
CA GLY A 134 -16.44 18.22 19.60
C GLY A 134 -16.78 17.11 20.60
N ARG A 135 -17.27 17.51 21.80
CA ARG A 135 -17.85 16.57 22.78
C ARG A 135 -19.38 16.56 22.61
N PRO A 136 -19.97 15.55 21.99
CA PRO A 136 -21.38 15.56 21.61
C PRO A 136 -22.35 15.30 22.80
N MET A 137 -21.88 15.17 24.05
CA MET A 137 -22.75 14.81 25.15
C MET A 137 -22.67 15.82 26.31
N PRO A 138 -23.77 16.56 26.58
CA PRO A 138 -23.82 17.51 27.69
C PRO A 138 -23.72 16.81 29.07
N PRO A 139 -22.98 17.35 30.02
CA PRO A 139 -22.84 16.78 31.37
C PRO A 139 -24.17 16.71 32.12
N ASP A 140 -25.10 17.61 31.85
CA ASP A 140 -26.42 17.67 32.52
C ASP A 140 -27.43 16.59 32.05
N SER A 141 -27.08 15.80 31.02
CA SER A 141 -27.92 14.70 30.57
C SER A 141 -27.91 13.51 31.55
N VAL A 142 -28.92 12.63 31.47
CA VAL A 142 -28.92 11.37 32.25
C VAL A 142 -27.67 10.55 31.92
N ILE A 143 -27.29 10.50 30.65
CA ILE A 143 -26.11 9.76 30.16
C ILE A 143 -24.84 10.48 30.65
N GLY A 144 -24.76 11.81 30.59
CA GLY A 144 -23.64 12.59 31.10
C GLY A 144 -23.47 12.43 32.60
N ARG A 145 -24.56 12.56 33.38
CA ARG A 145 -24.52 12.29 34.82
C ARG A 145 -24.13 10.85 35.14
N ALA A 146 -24.62 9.88 34.35
CA ALA A 146 -24.18 8.50 34.51
C ALA A 146 -22.68 8.35 34.21
N ALA A 147 -22.13 9.08 33.25
CA ALA A 147 -20.71 9.08 32.94
C ALA A 147 -19.85 9.75 34.02
N ASP A 148 -20.32 10.85 34.60
CA ASP A 148 -19.57 11.63 35.60
C ASP A 148 -19.71 11.06 37.04
N ALA A 149 -20.76 10.27 37.33
CA ALA A 149 -21.00 9.70 38.64
C ALA A 149 -20.00 8.58 38.99
N ALA A 150 -19.47 8.61 40.19
CA ALA A 150 -18.63 7.52 40.70
C ALA A 150 -19.43 6.21 40.79
N PRO A 151 -18.85 5.05 40.47
CA PRO A 151 -19.56 3.77 40.30
C PRO A 151 -20.40 3.29 41.48
N ALA A 152 -20.18 3.82 42.69
CA ALA A 152 -20.87 3.40 43.92
C ALA A 152 -21.80 4.47 44.53
N THR A 153 -22.10 5.56 43.81
CA THR A 153 -22.96 6.62 44.36
C THR A 153 -24.46 6.37 44.09
N PRO A 154 -25.37 6.85 44.95
CA PRO A 154 -26.82 6.76 44.71
C PRO A 154 -27.26 7.44 43.41
N GLU A 155 -26.54 8.46 42.95
CA GLU A 155 -26.76 9.14 41.69
C GLU A 155 -26.42 8.26 40.49
N ALA A 156 -25.31 7.49 40.55
CA ALA A 156 -24.97 6.51 39.56
C ALA A 156 -26.03 5.39 39.47
N ALA A 157 -26.51 4.90 40.61
CA ALA A 157 -27.56 3.88 40.64
C ALA A 157 -28.89 4.41 40.07
N SER A 158 -29.31 5.63 40.40
CA SER A 158 -30.52 6.21 39.85
C SER A 158 -30.42 6.54 38.36
N ALA A 159 -29.23 6.93 37.89
CA ALA A 159 -28.97 7.13 36.46
C ALA A 159 -28.95 5.81 35.68
N ASP A 160 -28.41 4.76 36.29
CA ASP A 160 -28.35 3.43 35.68
C ASP A 160 -29.71 2.73 35.60
N GLU A 161 -30.67 3.10 36.50
CA GLU A 161 -32.06 2.67 36.45
C GLU A 161 -32.90 3.41 35.37
N ALA A 162 -32.37 4.50 34.82
CA ALA A 162 -33.07 5.25 33.78
C ALA A 162 -33.33 4.36 32.57
N ARG A 163 -34.58 4.37 32.12
CA ARG A 163 -34.99 3.60 30.94
C ARG A 163 -34.81 4.46 29.71
N LEU A 164 -33.82 4.13 28.90
CA LEU A 164 -33.66 4.63 27.54
C LEU A 164 -34.62 3.85 26.61
N GLY A 165 -34.40 3.84 25.33
CA GLY A 165 -35.26 3.13 24.39
C GLY A 165 -34.53 2.88 23.09
N ALA A 166 -35.26 2.36 22.10
CA ALA A 166 -34.76 2.28 20.75
C ALA A 166 -35.03 3.59 20.00
N VAL A 167 -34.04 4.09 19.27
CA VAL A 167 -34.18 5.23 18.35
C VAL A 167 -33.97 4.73 16.93
N THR A 168 -34.98 4.91 16.07
CA THR A 168 -34.93 4.55 14.66
C THR A 168 -34.85 5.81 13.81
N LEU A 169 -33.86 5.90 12.97
CA LEU A 169 -33.71 6.92 11.93
C LEU A 169 -34.28 6.35 10.63
N VAL A 170 -35.10 7.10 9.94
CA VAL A 170 -35.71 6.71 8.66
C VAL A 170 -35.40 7.76 7.62
N ASP A 171 -34.74 7.35 6.54
CA ASP A 171 -34.36 8.20 5.41
C ASP A 171 -33.56 9.45 5.85
N GLY A 172 -32.61 9.26 6.76
CA GLY A 172 -31.81 10.34 7.31
C GLY A 172 -30.62 10.72 6.42
N ARG A 173 -30.10 11.92 6.69
CA ARG A 173 -28.83 12.41 6.13
C ARG A 173 -27.91 12.82 7.26
N ALA A 174 -26.61 12.53 7.15
CA ALA A 174 -25.60 12.99 8.09
C ALA A 174 -24.43 13.62 7.36
N ARG A 175 -23.95 14.76 7.89
CA ARG A 175 -22.70 15.39 7.47
C ARG A 175 -21.71 15.32 8.63
N LEU A 176 -20.61 14.60 8.41
CA LEU A 176 -19.53 14.48 9.36
C LEU A 176 -18.45 15.51 9.03
N ILE A 177 -18.09 16.32 10.02
CA ILE A 177 -17.11 17.40 9.90
C ILE A 177 -15.97 17.09 10.87
N SER A 178 -14.73 17.13 10.42
CA SER A 178 -13.54 17.02 11.26
C SER A 178 -12.36 17.72 10.60
N LYS A 179 -11.44 18.25 11.37
CA LYS A 179 -10.18 18.83 10.89
C LYS A 179 -9.30 17.81 10.15
N HIS A 180 -9.51 16.53 10.40
CA HIS A 180 -8.77 15.41 9.81
C HIS A 180 -9.48 14.79 8.59
N LEU A 181 -10.73 15.20 8.31
CA LEU A 181 -11.50 14.74 7.16
C LEU A 181 -11.59 15.87 6.12
N SER A 182 -11.00 15.65 4.96
CA SER A 182 -11.14 16.58 3.84
C SER A 182 -11.33 15.77 2.54
N PRO A 183 -12.45 15.91 1.84
CA PRO A 183 -13.67 16.73 2.14
C PRO A 183 -14.57 16.13 3.23
N ASP A 184 -15.55 16.92 3.72
CA ASP A 184 -16.61 16.46 4.63
C ASP A 184 -17.29 15.20 4.08
N VAL A 185 -17.53 14.22 4.96
CA VAL A 185 -18.20 12.97 4.58
C VAL A 185 -19.70 13.14 4.73
N THR A 186 -20.44 12.96 3.63
CA THR A 186 -21.91 12.93 3.63
C THR A 186 -22.40 11.49 3.55
N ILE A 187 -23.34 11.14 4.41
CA ILE A 187 -24.01 9.84 4.47
C ILE A 187 -25.50 10.11 4.22
N ASP A 188 -26.08 9.48 3.23
CA ASP A 188 -27.46 9.65 2.83
C ASP A 188 -28.30 8.39 3.12
N ALA A 189 -29.62 8.51 3.00
CA ALA A 189 -30.59 7.40 3.15
C ALA A 189 -30.34 6.54 4.39
N ILE A 190 -30.06 7.19 5.53
CA ILE A 190 -29.76 6.51 6.79
C ILE A 190 -31.03 5.88 7.34
N ASN A 191 -31.06 4.54 7.36
CA ASN A 191 -32.11 3.72 7.94
C ASN A 191 -31.49 2.84 9.03
N VAL A 192 -31.34 3.38 10.23
CA VAL A 192 -30.59 2.79 11.33
C VAL A 192 -31.41 2.77 12.60
N THR A 193 -31.36 1.67 13.32
CA THR A 193 -31.93 1.55 14.67
C THR A 193 -30.82 1.43 15.70
N VAL A 194 -30.85 2.29 16.71
CA VAL A 194 -30.01 2.26 17.90
C VAL A 194 -30.86 1.73 19.05
N ASP A 195 -30.63 0.50 19.52
CA ASP A 195 -31.29 -0.08 20.69
C ASP A 195 -30.35 0.04 21.90
N TRP A 196 -30.69 0.96 22.79
CA TRP A 196 -29.96 1.20 24.05
C TRP A 196 -30.93 1.39 25.20
N ARG A 197 -31.26 0.33 25.88
CA ARG A 197 -32.38 0.27 26.84
C ARG A 197 -32.10 0.88 28.20
N LYS A 198 -30.85 0.83 28.64
CA LYS A 198 -30.39 1.37 29.93
C LYS A 198 -28.97 1.90 29.78
N PRO A 199 -28.57 2.92 30.52
CA PRO A 199 -27.22 3.46 30.48
C PRO A 199 -26.12 2.41 30.70
N GLY A 200 -26.30 1.50 31.67
CA GLY A 200 -25.35 0.41 31.94
C GLY A 200 -25.48 -0.81 31.04
N ALA A 201 -26.44 -0.84 30.10
CA ALA A 201 -26.62 -1.95 29.16
C ALA A 201 -25.83 -1.71 27.86
N ALA A 202 -25.64 -2.79 27.10
CA ALA A 202 -25.06 -2.71 25.79
C ALA A 202 -25.92 -1.89 24.82
N ALA A 203 -25.29 -1.13 23.96
CA ALA A 203 -25.92 -0.46 22.82
C ALA A 203 -25.69 -1.28 21.56
N ILE A 204 -26.76 -1.45 20.77
CA ILE A 204 -26.75 -2.17 19.49
C ILE A 204 -27.20 -1.20 18.42
N VAL A 205 -26.44 -1.12 17.35
CA VAL A 205 -26.73 -0.32 16.17
C VAL A 205 -26.85 -1.24 14.97
N THR A 206 -27.97 -1.20 14.27
CA THR A 206 -28.20 -2.02 13.07
C THR A 206 -28.94 -1.21 12.02
N GLY A 207 -28.58 -1.39 10.76
CA GLY A 207 -29.27 -0.71 9.67
C GLY A 207 -28.46 -0.63 8.39
N GLN A 208 -28.87 0.31 7.55
CA GLN A 208 -28.27 0.59 6.26
C GLN A 208 -28.14 2.10 6.06
N ALA A 209 -27.14 2.51 5.31
CA ALA A 209 -26.97 3.89 4.89
C ALA A 209 -26.31 3.92 3.51
N GLN A 210 -26.44 5.02 2.79
CA GLN A 210 -25.72 5.25 1.55
C GLN A 210 -24.51 6.12 1.83
N ILE A 211 -23.33 5.59 1.52
CA ILE A 211 -22.08 6.31 1.59
C ILE A 211 -21.58 6.49 0.15
N ARG A 212 -21.56 7.75 -0.31
CA ARG A 212 -21.14 8.08 -1.70
C ARG A 212 -21.93 7.31 -2.78
N GLY A 213 -23.21 7.11 -2.56
CA GLY A 213 -24.10 6.41 -3.50
C GLY A 213 -24.14 4.90 -3.38
N GLU A 214 -23.28 4.28 -2.57
CA GLU A 214 -23.29 2.84 -2.30
C GLU A 214 -24.04 2.52 -1.01
N THR A 215 -24.88 1.50 -1.03
CA THR A 215 -25.58 1.02 0.17
C THR A 215 -24.66 0.19 1.04
N ALA A 216 -24.36 0.67 2.22
CA ALA A 216 -23.62 -0.03 3.26
C ALA A 216 -24.55 -0.58 4.34
N THR A 217 -24.38 -1.84 4.72
CA THR A 217 -24.99 -2.44 5.90
C THR A 217 -24.10 -2.21 7.10
N ILE A 218 -24.68 -1.70 8.20
CA ILE A 218 -23.97 -1.33 9.42
C ILE A 218 -24.50 -2.18 10.56
N ALA A 219 -23.63 -2.84 11.31
CA ALA A 219 -23.92 -3.51 12.56
C ALA A 219 -22.83 -3.13 13.57
N ALA A 220 -23.20 -2.57 14.72
CA ALA A 220 -22.28 -2.26 15.80
C ALA A 220 -22.86 -2.67 17.14
N TRP A 221 -22.00 -3.03 18.06
CA TRP A 221 -22.32 -3.39 19.43
C TRP A 221 -21.24 -2.84 20.36
N ILE A 222 -21.67 -2.16 21.43
CA ILE A 222 -20.79 -1.63 22.46
C ILE A 222 -21.31 -2.15 23.79
N ALA A 223 -20.48 -2.86 24.55
CA ALA A 223 -20.91 -3.53 25.79
C ALA A 223 -21.33 -2.54 26.89
N SER A 224 -20.58 -1.47 27.06
CA SER A 224 -20.81 -0.47 28.13
C SER A 224 -20.49 0.94 27.62
N PRO A 225 -21.44 1.60 26.92
CA PRO A 225 -21.22 2.98 26.44
C PRO A 225 -20.90 3.97 27.57
N VAL A 226 -21.59 3.89 28.68
CA VAL A 226 -21.33 4.77 29.85
C VAL A 226 -20.00 4.44 30.51
N GLY A 227 -19.63 3.16 30.59
CA GLY A 227 -18.31 2.75 31.06
C GLY A 227 -17.19 3.37 30.21
N LEU A 228 -17.38 3.38 28.89
CA LEU A 228 -16.46 4.03 27.96
C LEU A 228 -16.34 5.54 28.25
N LEU A 229 -17.46 6.24 28.44
CA LEU A 229 -17.44 7.67 28.79
C LEU A 229 -16.78 7.96 30.16
N ARG A 230 -16.78 6.98 31.07
CA ARG A 230 -16.05 7.03 32.36
C ARG A 230 -14.56 6.70 32.23
N GLY A 231 -14.06 6.47 31.03
CA GLY A 231 -12.66 6.05 30.82
C GLY A 231 -12.39 4.57 31.07
N GLN A 232 -13.43 3.76 31.25
CA GLN A 232 -13.28 2.30 31.36
C GLN A 232 -13.19 1.68 29.98
N GLN A 233 -12.45 0.61 29.88
CA GLN A 233 -12.42 -0.18 28.63
C GLN A 233 -13.76 -0.87 28.40
N SER A 234 -14.32 -0.71 27.20
CA SER A 234 -15.55 -1.36 26.78
C SER A 234 -15.32 -2.24 25.54
N PRO A 235 -15.75 -3.50 25.55
CA PRO A 235 -15.79 -4.31 24.34
C PRO A 235 -16.66 -3.66 23.26
N LEU A 236 -16.17 -3.73 22.02
CA LEU A 236 -16.78 -3.15 20.83
C LEU A 236 -16.70 -4.15 19.67
N SER A 237 -17.78 -4.29 18.93
CA SER A 237 -17.79 -4.92 17.61
C SER A 237 -18.44 -3.97 16.62
N LEU A 238 -17.80 -3.79 15.46
CA LEU A 238 -18.32 -2.99 14.35
C LEU A 238 -18.12 -3.75 13.05
N LYS A 239 -19.17 -3.83 12.23
CA LYS A 239 -19.13 -4.41 10.90
C LYS A 239 -19.82 -3.48 9.91
N ILE A 240 -19.11 -3.14 8.85
CA ILE A 240 -19.61 -2.34 7.71
C ILE A 240 -19.39 -3.16 6.45
N VAL A 241 -20.44 -3.37 5.68
CA VAL A 241 -20.38 -4.11 4.40
C VAL A 241 -21.06 -3.31 3.32
N ALA A 242 -20.27 -2.94 2.33
CA ALA A 242 -20.67 -2.30 1.08
C ALA A 242 -20.05 -3.04 -0.11
N PRO A 243 -20.50 -2.85 -1.35
CA PRO A 243 -19.89 -3.45 -2.53
C PRO A 243 -18.40 -3.12 -2.69
N SER A 244 -18.02 -1.87 -2.36
CA SER A 244 -16.63 -1.40 -2.46
C SER A 244 -15.79 -1.64 -1.22
N LEU A 245 -16.39 -1.97 -0.04
CA LEU A 245 -15.65 -2.08 1.22
C LEU A 245 -16.33 -3.07 2.17
N SER A 246 -15.56 -4.02 2.70
CA SER A 246 -15.90 -4.79 3.88
C SER A 246 -14.92 -4.45 5.00
N PHE A 247 -15.45 -3.96 6.12
CA PHE A 247 -14.65 -3.57 7.27
C PHE A 247 -15.25 -4.15 8.54
N SER A 248 -14.42 -4.76 9.39
CA SER A 248 -14.86 -5.23 10.70
C SER A 248 -13.79 -5.01 11.76
N VAL A 249 -14.27 -4.72 12.97
CA VAL A 249 -13.46 -4.47 14.16
C VAL A 249 -14.09 -5.22 15.32
N ASP A 250 -13.31 -6.01 16.04
CA ASP A 250 -13.71 -6.72 17.25
C ASP A 250 -12.64 -6.55 18.32
N GLY A 251 -12.97 -5.90 19.44
CA GLY A 251 -11.96 -5.62 20.46
C GLY A 251 -12.48 -4.80 21.63
N GLY A 252 -11.58 -4.09 22.29
CA GLY A 252 -11.86 -3.19 23.40
C GLY A 252 -11.47 -1.75 23.08
N LEU A 253 -12.35 -0.82 23.40
CA LEU A 253 -12.12 0.61 23.26
C LEU A 253 -12.01 1.24 24.65
N ALA A 254 -11.02 2.10 24.87
CA ALA A 254 -10.88 2.97 26.04
C ALA A 254 -10.85 4.43 25.57
N SER A 255 -11.34 5.37 26.39
CA SER A 255 -11.44 6.79 26.01
C SER A 255 -10.57 7.73 26.83
N VAL A 256 -9.95 7.27 27.93
CA VAL A 256 -9.17 8.10 28.86
C VAL A 256 -7.84 7.41 29.20
N PRO A 257 -6.69 8.13 29.21
CA PRO A 257 -6.54 9.59 29.02
C PRO A 257 -6.74 10.03 27.56
N GLU A 258 -6.51 9.13 26.62
CA GLU A 258 -6.78 9.27 25.19
C GLU A 258 -7.51 8.03 24.68
N TRP A 259 -8.22 8.14 23.57
CA TRP A 259 -8.87 6.97 23.01
C TRP A 259 -7.82 5.94 22.56
N GLN A 260 -8.04 4.69 22.91
CA GLN A 260 -7.21 3.56 22.55
C GLN A 260 -8.10 2.37 22.19
N PHE A 261 -7.87 1.78 21.05
CA PHE A 261 -8.48 0.54 20.61
C PHE A 261 -7.45 -0.59 20.66
N GLY A 262 -7.86 -1.75 21.15
CA GLY A 262 -7.07 -2.98 21.10
C GLY A 262 -7.95 -4.15 20.69
N GLY A 263 -7.61 -4.83 19.58
CA GLY A 263 -8.42 -5.93 19.07
C GLY A 263 -8.10 -6.30 17.63
N TYR A 264 -8.95 -7.13 17.04
CA TYR A 264 -8.79 -7.62 15.67
C TYR A 264 -9.48 -6.70 14.68
N ILE A 265 -8.76 -6.34 13.60
CA ILE A 265 -9.27 -5.54 12.48
C ILE A 265 -9.19 -6.39 11.21
N ARG A 266 -10.25 -6.33 10.40
CA ARG A 266 -10.26 -6.87 9.03
C ARG A 266 -10.81 -5.82 8.08
N ALA A 267 -10.14 -5.66 6.93
CA ALA A 267 -10.57 -4.80 5.85
C ALA A 267 -10.38 -5.52 4.51
N ALA A 268 -11.33 -5.38 3.61
CA ALA A 268 -11.23 -5.90 2.24
C ALA A 268 -11.92 -4.94 1.27
N THR A 269 -11.28 -4.73 0.11
CA THR A 269 -11.82 -3.90 -0.97
C THR A 269 -11.34 -4.43 -2.33
N PRO A 270 -12.17 -4.40 -3.38
CA PRO A 270 -11.72 -4.72 -4.74
C PRO A 270 -10.84 -3.64 -5.36
N SER A 271 -10.78 -2.43 -4.78
CA SER A 271 -9.93 -1.33 -5.25
C SER A 271 -9.46 -0.45 -4.10
N LEU A 272 -8.24 -0.69 -3.63
CA LEU A 272 -7.62 0.13 -2.59
C LEU A 272 -7.43 1.57 -3.07
N ARG A 273 -7.05 1.77 -4.34
CA ARG A 273 -6.91 3.10 -4.95
C ARG A 273 -8.21 3.89 -4.84
N ALA A 274 -9.34 3.31 -5.26
CA ALA A 274 -10.63 3.98 -5.22
C ALA A 274 -11.04 4.38 -3.79
N ILE A 275 -10.80 3.52 -2.80
CA ILE A 275 -11.12 3.82 -1.39
C ILE A 275 -10.23 4.95 -0.85
N LEU A 276 -8.93 4.92 -1.13
CA LEU A 276 -8.01 5.97 -0.67
C LEU A 276 -8.26 7.32 -1.36
N GLU A 277 -8.48 7.34 -2.67
CA GLU A 277 -8.86 8.55 -3.40
C GLU A 277 -10.18 9.13 -2.89
N GLN A 278 -11.15 8.28 -2.60
CA GLN A 278 -12.39 8.68 -1.94
C GLN A 278 -12.17 9.24 -0.53
N ALA A 279 -11.18 8.77 0.19
CA ALA A 279 -10.78 9.31 1.49
C ALA A 279 -9.93 10.59 1.40
N GLY A 280 -9.62 11.07 0.18
CA GLY A 280 -8.80 12.26 -0.06
C GLY A 280 -7.29 11.97 -0.14
N TYR A 281 -6.89 10.70 -0.16
CA TYR A 281 -5.49 10.29 -0.27
C TYR A 281 -5.20 9.83 -1.70
N ALA A 282 -4.40 10.58 -2.43
CA ALA A 282 -3.90 10.15 -3.74
C ALA A 282 -2.70 9.23 -3.57
N ILE A 283 -2.70 8.08 -4.27
CA ILE A 283 -1.51 7.22 -4.35
C ILE A 283 -0.65 7.69 -5.52
N PRO A 284 0.53 8.27 -5.28
CA PRO A 284 1.37 8.82 -6.35
C PRO A 284 2.14 7.74 -7.13
N LEU A 285 2.02 6.47 -6.74
CA LEU A 285 2.70 5.36 -7.39
C LEU A 285 1.87 4.80 -8.55
N PRO A 286 2.50 4.45 -9.68
CA PRO A 286 1.85 3.71 -10.74
C PRO A 286 1.47 2.31 -10.26
N GLY A 287 0.47 1.69 -10.90
CA GLY A 287 0.02 0.34 -10.58
C GLY A 287 -1.48 0.29 -10.30
N PRO A 288 -2.06 -0.90 -10.28
CA PRO A 288 -3.50 -1.08 -10.15
C PRO A 288 -4.01 -0.68 -8.75
N PHE A 289 -3.28 -1.01 -7.68
CA PHE A 289 -3.75 -0.85 -6.30
C PHE A 289 -5.21 -1.29 -6.16
N GLY A 290 -5.49 -2.50 -6.66
CA GLY A 290 -6.81 -3.09 -6.79
C GLY A 290 -7.18 -3.91 -5.56
N ASP A 291 -7.22 -5.23 -5.73
CA ASP A 291 -7.67 -6.18 -4.69
C ASP A 291 -6.81 -6.12 -3.44
N PHE A 292 -7.44 -5.80 -2.32
CA PHE A 292 -6.80 -5.65 -1.02
C PHE A 292 -7.62 -6.38 0.05
N GLU A 293 -6.97 -7.20 0.83
CA GLU A 293 -7.53 -7.81 2.04
C GLU A 293 -6.47 -7.79 3.14
N ALA A 294 -6.82 -7.28 4.30
CA ALA A 294 -5.95 -7.27 5.47
C ALA A 294 -6.69 -7.76 6.71
N GLY A 295 -5.99 -8.52 7.56
CA GLY A 295 -6.45 -8.92 8.88
C GLY A 295 -5.30 -8.90 9.86
N CYS A 296 -5.48 -8.30 11.04
CA CYS A 296 -4.42 -8.15 12.04
C CYS A 296 -4.97 -7.90 13.44
N ASP A 297 -4.17 -8.20 14.43
CA ASP A 297 -4.33 -7.69 15.79
C ASP A 297 -3.77 -6.27 15.83
N ALA A 298 -4.59 -5.31 16.22
CA ALA A 298 -4.25 -3.89 16.20
C ALA A 298 -4.34 -3.26 17.57
N VAL A 299 -3.37 -2.41 17.89
CA VAL A 299 -3.44 -1.44 18.98
C VAL A 299 -3.34 -0.06 18.35
N VAL A 300 -4.43 0.71 18.43
CA VAL A 300 -4.56 2.00 17.74
C VAL A 300 -4.88 3.09 18.75
N SER A 301 -4.20 4.21 18.65
CA SER A 301 -4.43 5.43 19.44
C SER A 301 -4.50 6.65 18.51
N ALA A 302 -4.67 7.83 19.06
CA ALA A 302 -4.66 9.07 18.28
C ALA A 302 -3.33 9.32 17.53
N GLN A 303 -2.20 8.84 18.06
CA GLN A 303 -0.87 9.14 17.55
C GLN A 303 -0.13 7.92 17.01
N SER A 304 -0.64 6.71 17.22
CA SER A 304 0.04 5.49 16.81
C SER A 304 -0.92 4.37 16.47
N ALA A 305 -0.48 3.50 15.57
CA ALA A 305 -1.11 2.23 15.29
C ALA A 305 -0.03 1.15 15.18
N VAL A 306 -0.21 0.05 15.91
CA VAL A 306 0.64 -1.14 15.82
C VAL A 306 -0.23 -2.29 15.35
N LEU A 307 0.14 -2.87 14.21
CA LEU A 307 -0.54 -3.98 13.57
C LEU A 307 0.36 -5.22 13.68
N SER A 308 -0.04 -6.20 14.45
CA SER A 308 0.69 -7.45 14.66
C SER A 308 -0.08 -8.63 14.09
N GLY A 309 0.63 -9.72 13.76
CA GLY A 309 0.02 -10.86 13.10
C GLY A 309 -0.70 -10.49 11.79
N LEU A 310 -0.19 -9.44 11.12
CA LEU A 310 -0.76 -8.95 9.87
C LEU A 310 -0.70 -10.03 8.80
N ARG A 311 -1.84 -10.29 8.18
CA ARG A 311 -1.98 -11.02 6.92
C ARG A 311 -2.56 -10.05 5.92
N LEU A 312 -1.81 -9.81 4.87
CA LEU A 312 -2.15 -8.83 3.85
C LEU A 312 -2.11 -9.52 2.49
N ARG A 313 -3.21 -9.45 1.74
CA ARG A 313 -3.26 -9.80 0.33
C ARG A 313 -3.45 -8.51 -0.48
N PHE A 314 -2.58 -8.31 -1.46
CA PHE A 314 -2.55 -7.06 -2.22
C PHE A 314 -2.10 -7.31 -3.66
N ASP A 315 -2.98 -7.06 -4.62
CA ASP A 315 -2.72 -7.27 -6.06
C ASP A 315 -2.05 -8.63 -6.37
N GLY A 316 -2.56 -9.71 -5.74
CA GLY A 316 -2.06 -11.07 -5.92
C GLY A 316 -0.79 -11.41 -5.11
N ASN A 317 -0.24 -10.49 -4.35
CA ASN A 317 0.84 -10.75 -3.40
C ASN A 317 0.26 -11.00 -1.99
N GLU A 318 0.83 -11.94 -1.26
CA GLU A 318 0.44 -12.29 0.11
C GLU A 318 1.60 -11.99 1.05
N PHE A 319 1.35 -11.22 2.09
CA PHE A 319 2.35 -10.85 3.10
C PHE A 319 1.89 -11.23 4.49
N GLU A 320 2.84 -11.61 5.32
CA GLU A 320 2.68 -11.76 6.76
C GLU A 320 3.70 -10.88 7.48
N GLY A 321 3.32 -10.33 8.65
CA GLY A 321 4.30 -9.55 9.40
C GLY A 321 3.70 -8.58 10.41
N THR A 322 4.37 -7.45 10.56
CA THR A 322 3.99 -6.38 11.48
C THR A 322 4.19 -5.03 10.80
N LEU A 323 3.29 -4.10 11.08
CA LEU A 323 3.41 -2.69 10.68
C LEU A 323 3.17 -1.80 11.89
N ALA A 324 3.87 -0.69 11.95
CA ALA A 324 3.67 0.34 12.96
C ALA A 324 3.63 1.71 12.29
N TYR A 325 2.61 2.48 12.62
CA TYR A 325 2.46 3.87 12.22
C TYR A 325 2.62 4.76 13.44
N GLN A 326 3.37 5.83 13.31
CA GLN A 326 3.52 6.88 14.32
C GLN A 326 3.29 8.24 13.68
N ALA A 327 2.32 8.98 14.19
CA ALA A 327 2.17 10.39 13.89
C ALA A 327 3.32 11.14 14.55
N ARG A 328 4.21 11.70 13.74
CA ARG A 328 5.38 12.50 14.19
C ARG A 328 5.41 13.79 13.39
N ASP A 329 5.84 14.86 14.01
CA ASP A 329 6.11 16.13 13.34
C ASP A 329 7.60 16.19 12.93
N PRO A 330 8.00 16.58 11.70
CA PRO A 330 7.14 17.11 10.63
C PRO A 330 6.47 16.04 9.74
N ALA A 331 6.82 14.77 9.82
CA ALA A 331 6.28 13.71 8.98
C ALA A 331 5.93 12.46 9.77
N PRO A 332 4.78 11.82 9.52
CA PRO A 332 4.46 10.53 10.10
C PRO A 332 5.41 9.45 9.60
N VAL A 333 5.61 8.41 10.39
CA VAL A 333 6.50 7.28 10.08
C VAL A 333 5.69 6.00 9.98
N LEU A 334 5.86 5.27 8.88
CA LEU A 334 5.40 3.90 8.70
C LEU A 334 6.60 2.96 8.71
N SER A 335 6.65 2.06 9.68
CA SER A 335 7.73 1.09 9.83
C SER A 335 7.20 -0.34 9.94
N GLY A 336 8.03 -1.34 9.61
CA GLY A 336 7.63 -2.72 9.79
C GLY A 336 8.48 -3.74 9.08
N THR A 337 8.07 -5.00 9.29
CA THR A 337 8.70 -6.16 8.66
C THR A 337 7.62 -7.03 8.04
N LEU A 338 7.80 -7.35 6.77
CA LEU A 338 6.89 -8.17 5.99
C LEU A 338 7.64 -9.37 5.39
N ALA A 339 6.99 -10.50 5.36
CA ALA A 339 7.49 -11.70 4.70
C ALA A 339 6.46 -12.19 3.67
N THR A 340 6.94 -12.73 2.56
CA THR A 340 6.10 -13.30 1.51
C THR A 340 6.79 -14.51 0.86
N ASN A 341 6.01 -15.48 0.41
CA ASN A 341 6.55 -16.56 -0.40
C ASN A 341 6.82 -16.11 -1.83
N ARG A 342 5.93 -15.30 -2.40
CA ARG A 342 6.07 -14.81 -3.78
C ARG A 342 5.71 -13.33 -3.84
N LEU A 343 6.66 -12.52 -4.31
CA LEU A 343 6.48 -11.10 -4.58
C LEU A 343 6.55 -10.84 -6.07
N SER A 344 5.45 -10.38 -6.68
CA SER A 344 5.43 -9.91 -8.04
C SER A 344 5.36 -8.38 -8.06
N LEU A 345 6.39 -7.75 -8.57
CA LEU A 345 6.42 -6.29 -8.77
C LEU A 345 5.93 -5.89 -10.17
N ARG A 346 5.65 -6.84 -11.05
CA ARG A 346 5.20 -6.57 -12.45
C ARG A 346 3.99 -5.63 -12.54
N PRO A 347 2.92 -5.79 -11.74
CA PRO A 347 1.77 -4.89 -11.83
C PRO A 347 2.13 -3.43 -11.52
N PHE A 348 3.09 -3.20 -10.62
CA PHE A 348 3.51 -1.86 -10.18
C PHE A 348 4.51 -1.21 -11.15
N LEU A 349 5.17 -2.01 -11.98
CA LEU A 349 6.12 -1.52 -13.00
C LEU A 349 5.43 -1.14 -14.32
N SER A 350 4.19 -1.52 -14.53
CA SER A 350 3.47 -1.26 -15.79
C SER A 350 3.28 0.22 -16.11
N GLY A 351 3.33 1.10 -15.10
CA GLY A 351 3.26 2.55 -15.25
C GLY A 351 4.60 3.28 -15.15
N VAL A 352 5.71 2.52 -14.95
CA VAL A 352 7.06 3.10 -14.96
C VAL A 352 7.54 3.13 -16.41
N PRO A 353 7.96 4.30 -16.96
CA PRO A 353 8.52 4.35 -18.30
C PRO A 353 9.70 3.37 -18.41
N PRO A 354 9.81 2.62 -19.54
CA PRO A 354 10.95 1.73 -19.73
C PRO A 354 12.25 2.53 -19.75
N ALA A 355 13.33 1.96 -19.25
CA ALA A 355 14.63 2.62 -19.21
C ALA A 355 15.13 2.98 -20.63
N ALA A 356 14.82 2.12 -21.62
CA ALA A 356 15.10 2.35 -23.04
C ALA A 356 13.83 2.27 -23.88
N GLY A 357 13.75 3.05 -24.93
CA GLY A 357 12.70 3.03 -25.92
C GLY A 357 12.77 1.80 -26.83
N ARG A 358 11.79 1.64 -27.74
CA ARG A 358 11.77 0.56 -28.74
C ARG A 358 12.90 0.66 -29.77
N ASP A 359 13.48 1.84 -29.90
CA ASP A 359 14.65 2.15 -30.74
C ASP A 359 15.99 1.79 -30.06
N GLY A 360 15.93 1.21 -28.86
CA GLY A 360 17.10 0.90 -28.06
C GLY A 360 17.74 2.09 -27.36
N GLN A 361 17.28 3.31 -27.58
CA GLN A 361 17.85 4.51 -26.94
C GLN A 361 17.28 4.71 -25.53
N TRP A 362 18.08 5.33 -24.64
CA TRP A 362 17.63 5.69 -23.30
C TRP A 362 16.44 6.65 -23.34
N ASN A 363 15.46 6.40 -22.46
CA ASN A 363 14.29 7.27 -22.38
C ASN A 363 14.69 8.69 -21.96
N ARG A 364 14.19 9.68 -22.70
CA ARG A 364 14.43 11.12 -22.47
C ARG A 364 13.28 11.82 -21.78
N ASP A 365 12.17 11.10 -21.53
CA ASP A 365 11.05 11.66 -20.79
C ASP A 365 11.49 11.98 -19.36
N PRO A 366 11.12 13.14 -18.82
CA PRO A 366 11.48 13.51 -17.46
C PRO A 366 10.79 12.58 -16.46
N PHE A 367 11.48 12.28 -15.37
CA PHE A 367 10.88 11.55 -14.26
C PHE A 367 9.76 12.39 -13.63
N GLU A 368 8.55 11.87 -13.63
CA GLU A 368 7.43 12.46 -12.92
C GLU A 368 7.40 11.94 -11.47
N PHE A 369 8.23 12.46 -10.61
CA PHE A 369 8.10 12.28 -9.16
C PHE A 369 7.04 13.26 -8.66
N ARG A 370 5.75 12.94 -8.83
CA ARG A 370 4.71 13.59 -8.05
C ARG A 370 5.07 13.38 -6.59
N GLU A 371 4.86 14.40 -5.77
CA GLU A 371 5.15 14.35 -4.34
C GLU A 371 4.74 12.99 -3.75
N VAL A 372 5.72 12.11 -3.62
CA VAL A 372 5.54 10.81 -2.99
C VAL A 372 5.26 11.10 -1.53
N GLY A 373 4.03 11.39 -1.18
CA GLY A 373 3.47 11.64 0.15
C GLY A 373 4.44 12.18 1.22
N SER A 374 3.97 12.76 2.27
CA SER A 374 4.80 13.28 3.37
C SER A 374 5.23 12.20 4.39
N THR A 375 4.89 10.92 4.20
CA THR A 375 5.13 9.84 5.18
C THR A 375 6.52 9.25 5.03
N ASP A 376 7.31 9.25 6.10
CA ASP A 376 8.57 8.52 6.15
C ASP A 376 8.35 7.01 6.23
N LEU A 377 9.24 6.24 5.60
CA LEU A 377 9.15 4.78 5.50
C LEU A 377 10.40 4.12 6.08
N ASP A 378 10.23 3.03 6.84
CA ASP A 378 11.26 2.06 7.23
C ASP A 378 10.67 0.65 7.14
N LEU A 379 10.67 0.09 5.93
CA LEU A 379 10.10 -1.22 5.67
C LEU A 379 11.20 -2.23 5.33
N ARG A 380 11.12 -3.41 5.94
CA ARG A 380 11.97 -4.56 5.66
C ARG A 380 11.10 -5.67 5.12
N ILE A 381 11.50 -6.22 3.98
CA ILE A 381 10.71 -7.20 3.27
C ILE A 381 11.58 -8.39 2.91
N SER A 382 11.11 -9.60 3.22
CA SER A 382 11.72 -10.84 2.77
C SER A 382 10.79 -11.57 1.83
N ALA A 383 11.32 -12.11 0.72
CA ALA A 383 10.57 -12.85 -0.27
C ALA A 383 11.34 -14.12 -0.64
N ALA A 384 10.69 -15.30 -0.57
CA ALA A 384 11.32 -16.53 -1.04
C ALA A 384 11.53 -16.50 -2.56
N HIS A 385 10.58 -15.93 -3.31
CA HIS A 385 10.68 -15.68 -4.74
C HIS A 385 10.20 -14.26 -5.05
N MET A 386 11.03 -13.48 -5.74
CA MET A 386 10.71 -12.12 -6.16
C MET A 386 10.83 -12.00 -7.69
N LEU A 387 9.77 -11.53 -8.32
CA LEU A 387 9.69 -11.27 -9.76
C LEU A 387 9.73 -9.77 -10.01
N PHE A 388 10.83 -9.31 -10.60
CA PHE A 388 11.02 -7.92 -10.99
C PHE A 388 11.21 -7.87 -12.51
N SER A 389 10.22 -7.39 -13.25
CA SER A 389 10.20 -7.47 -14.73
C SER A 389 10.35 -8.92 -15.20
N HIS A 390 11.46 -9.29 -15.83
CA HIS A 390 11.83 -10.64 -16.24
C HIS A 390 12.89 -11.28 -15.33
N PHE A 391 13.42 -10.52 -14.36
CA PHE A 391 14.37 -11.04 -13.38
C PHE A 391 13.66 -11.80 -12.26
N GLU A 392 14.20 -12.96 -11.91
CA GLU A 392 13.77 -13.76 -10.79
C GLU A 392 14.87 -13.79 -9.72
N LEU A 393 14.51 -13.40 -8.49
CA LEU A 393 15.38 -13.45 -7.33
C LEU A 393 14.80 -14.44 -6.32
N GLU A 394 15.66 -15.28 -5.76
CA GLU A 394 15.32 -16.22 -4.69
C GLU A 394 15.91 -15.72 -3.37
N ASP A 395 15.25 -16.04 -2.26
CA ASP A 395 15.67 -15.68 -0.90
C ASP A 395 16.01 -14.18 -0.75
N ALA A 396 15.22 -13.32 -1.39
CA ALA A 396 15.46 -11.88 -1.40
C ALA A 396 15.12 -11.23 -0.05
N ALA A 397 16.05 -10.47 0.50
CA ALA A 397 15.85 -9.63 1.67
C ALA A 397 16.20 -8.19 1.31
N PHE A 398 15.21 -7.30 1.39
CA PHE A 398 15.40 -5.90 1.01
C PHE A 398 14.72 -4.93 1.97
N SER A 399 15.17 -3.70 1.98
CA SER A 399 14.59 -2.61 2.75
C SER A 399 14.28 -1.42 1.85
N VAL A 400 13.19 -0.75 2.20
CA VAL A 400 12.76 0.51 1.60
C VAL A 400 12.74 1.54 2.71
N MET A 401 13.63 2.52 2.64
CA MET A 401 13.68 3.63 3.58
C MET A 401 13.45 4.94 2.84
N ARG A 402 12.56 5.76 3.37
CA ARG A 402 12.33 7.11 2.89
C ARG A 402 12.39 8.07 4.05
N ASN A 403 13.16 9.12 3.90
CA ASN A 403 13.27 10.19 4.88
C ASN A 403 13.52 11.52 4.16
N SER A 404 12.66 12.51 4.38
CA SER A 404 12.86 13.91 3.93
C SER A 404 13.33 14.06 2.47
N GLY A 405 12.67 13.37 1.52
CA GLY A 405 13.02 13.45 0.09
C GLY A 405 14.13 12.50 -0.38
N ARG A 406 14.74 11.74 0.54
CA ARG A 406 15.70 10.68 0.22
C ARG A 406 15.02 9.32 0.26
N LEU A 407 15.10 8.58 -0.84
CA LEU A 407 14.61 7.20 -0.97
C LEU A 407 15.79 6.25 -1.09
N GLU A 408 15.90 5.30 -0.17
CA GLU A 408 16.90 4.24 -0.20
C GLU A 408 16.23 2.89 -0.42
N LEU A 409 16.70 2.16 -1.42
CA LEU A 409 16.35 0.77 -1.69
C LEU A 409 17.60 -0.08 -1.49
N ALA A 410 17.60 -0.97 -0.51
CA ALA A 410 18.76 -1.81 -0.24
C ALA A 410 18.38 -3.30 -0.31
N LEU A 411 19.00 -4.04 -1.21
CA LEU A 411 18.97 -5.50 -1.30
C LEU A 411 20.11 -6.04 -0.43
N ALA A 412 19.77 -6.53 0.75
CA ALA A 412 20.76 -7.09 1.67
C ALA A 412 21.38 -8.40 1.13
N GLY A 413 20.58 -9.15 0.35
CA GLY A 413 21.02 -10.34 -0.37
C GLY A 413 19.88 -10.99 -1.10
N ALA A 414 20.19 -11.64 -2.22
CA ALA A 414 19.32 -12.53 -2.97
C ALA A 414 20.17 -13.52 -3.76
N LYS A 415 19.57 -14.64 -4.15
CA LYS A 415 20.14 -15.56 -5.14
C LYS A 415 19.55 -15.24 -6.50
N ALA A 416 20.39 -15.16 -7.52
CA ALA A 416 20.00 -15.03 -8.91
C ALA A 416 21.09 -15.59 -9.81
N TYR A 417 20.71 -16.15 -10.94
CA TYR A 417 21.67 -16.67 -11.91
C TYR A 417 22.70 -17.64 -11.30
N GLN A 418 22.26 -18.51 -10.37
CA GLN A 418 23.11 -19.45 -9.61
C GLN A 418 24.13 -18.79 -8.67
N GLY A 419 24.18 -17.47 -8.59
CA GLY A 419 25.06 -16.69 -7.74
C GLY A 419 24.33 -15.91 -6.66
N ALA A 420 25.06 -15.04 -5.96
CA ALA A 420 24.52 -14.15 -4.95
C ALA A 420 24.61 -12.68 -5.40
N ILE A 421 23.57 -11.91 -5.15
CA ILE A 421 23.48 -10.49 -5.50
C ILE A 421 23.13 -9.69 -4.25
N LYS A 422 23.76 -8.55 -4.07
CA LYS A 422 23.41 -7.53 -3.07
C LYS A 422 23.65 -6.15 -3.65
N GLY A 423 22.95 -5.15 -3.13
CA GLY A 423 23.13 -3.79 -3.63
C GLY A 423 22.31 -2.78 -2.86
N ARG A 424 22.59 -1.52 -3.12
CA ARG A 424 21.87 -0.38 -2.56
C ARG A 424 21.79 0.70 -3.62
N VAL A 425 20.60 1.28 -3.76
CA VAL A 425 20.38 2.46 -4.59
C VAL A 425 19.73 3.51 -3.72
N THR A 426 20.30 4.70 -3.72
CA THR A 426 19.75 5.86 -3.03
C THR A 426 19.39 6.92 -4.05
N PHE A 427 18.21 7.47 -3.93
CA PHE A 427 17.71 8.56 -4.74
C PHE A 427 17.50 9.79 -3.86
N ASP A 428 18.14 10.89 -4.22
CA ASP A 428 17.90 12.20 -3.66
C ASP A 428 16.93 12.93 -4.61
N LEU A 429 15.67 13.07 -4.19
CA LEU A 429 14.59 13.65 -5.01
C LEU A 429 14.63 15.18 -4.89
N GLY A 430 15.04 15.87 -5.94
CA GLY A 430 15.08 17.33 -6.02
C GLY A 430 14.02 17.87 -6.97
N ASP A 431 13.74 19.17 -6.90
CA ASP A 431 12.73 19.86 -7.74
C ASP A 431 13.05 19.80 -9.24
N THR A 432 14.33 19.67 -9.61
CA THR A 432 14.80 19.75 -11.01
C THR A 432 15.34 18.43 -11.55
N GLY A 433 15.37 17.37 -10.74
CA GLY A 433 15.91 16.07 -11.14
C GLY A 433 16.23 15.19 -9.94
N VAL A 434 16.83 14.05 -10.21
CA VAL A 434 17.15 13.00 -9.24
C VAL A 434 18.66 12.86 -9.15
N GLY A 435 19.20 12.91 -7.92
CA GLY A 435 20.53 12.40 -7.61
C GLY A 435 20.44 10.89 -7.33
N MET A 436 21.32 10.08 -7.89
CA MET A 436 21.38 8.62 -7.71
C MET A 436 22.76 8.21 -7.21
N GLN A 437 22.79 7.37 -6.20
CA GLN A 437 23.99 6.66 -5.76
C GLN A 437 23.66 5.17 -5.75
N ALA A 438 24.44 4.35 -6.46
CA ALA A 438 24.22 2.91 -6.59
C ALA A 438 25.48 2.14 -6.22
N THR A 439 25.35 1.17 -5.33
CA THR A 439 26.41 0.20 -5.00
C THR A 439 25.87 -1.20 -5.25
N GLY A 440 26.66 -2.05 -5.89
CA GLY A 440 26.25 -3.42 -6.19
C GLY A 440 27.41 -4.41 -6.06
N THR A 441 27.06 -5.65 -5.75
CA THR A 441 27.99 -6.77 -5.74
C THR A 441 27.27 -8.00 -6.29
N VAL A 442 27.91 -8.69 -7.21
CA VAL A 442 27.49 -9.97 -7.76
C VAL A 442 28.60 -10.98 -7.46
N ILE A 443 28.28 -12.17 -7.02
CA ILE A 443 29.25 -13.20 -6.64
C ILE A 443 28.85 -14.52 -7.29
N GLY A 444 29.69 -15.01 -8.20
CA GLY A 444 29.59 -16.34 -8.78
C GLY A 444 28.34 -16.56 -9.64
N ALA A 445 27.78 -15.51 -10.25
CA ALA A 445 26.59 -15.63 -11.08
C ALA A 445 26.92 -16.17 -12.49
N ASP A 446 25.97 -16.86 -13.11
CA ASP A 446 26.05 -17.27 -14.53
C ASP A 446 26.05 -16.03 -15.42
N PHE A 447 27.19 -15.79 -16.07
CA PHE A 447 27.39 -14.61 -16.90
C PHE A 447 26.54 -14.64 -18.18
N ALA A 448 26.27 -15.81 -18.74
CA ALA A 448 25.46 -15.92 -19.95
C ALA A 448 24.01 -15.50 -19.68
N ALA A 449 23.42 -16.01 -18.61
CA ALA A 449 22.05 -15.64 -18.20
C ALA A 449 21.95 -14.18 -17.80
N LEU A 450 22.92 -13.68 -17.02
CA LEU A 450 22.95 -12.28 -16.61
C LEU A 450 23.11 -11.31 -17.79
N SER A 451 24.05 -11.60 -18.72
CA SER A 451 24.31 -10.75 -19.90
C SER A 451 23.17 -10.79 -20.91
N PHE A 452 22.51 -11.94 -21.05
CA PHE A 452 21.31 -12.05 -21.88
C PHE A 452 20.16 -11.19 -21.35
N ASP A 453 19.88 -11.28 -20.05
CA ASP A 453 18.80 -10.51 -19.44
C ASP A 453 19.11 -9.01 -19.38
N ALA A 454 20.38 -8.64 -19.17
CA ALA A 454 20.78 -7.23 -19.06
C ALA A 454 20.95 -6.54 -20.43
N PHE A 455 21.51 -7.24 -21.41
CA PHE A 455 21.98 -6.64 -22.68
C PHE A 455 21.52 -7.40 -23.95
N GLY A 456 20.91 -8.59 -23.80
CA GLY A 456 20.57 -9.44 -24.95
C GLY A 456 21.77 -10.21 -25.52
N TRP A 457 22.89 -10.35 -24.82
CA TRP A 457 24.14 -10.97 -25.27
C TRP A 457 24.30 -12.39 -24.73
N PRO A 458 23.94 -13.45 -25.48
CA PRO A 458 24.09 -14.82 -25.02
C PRO A 458 25.48 -15.42 -25.26
N GLU A 459 26.38 -14.68 -25.92
CA GLU A 459 27.65 -15.22 -26.47
C GLU A 459 28.79 -15.32 -25.42
N PHE A 460 28.59 -14.75 -24.24
CA PHE A 460 29.54 -14.81 -23.13
C PHE A 460 29.05 -15.79 -22.08
N ASN A 461 29.90 -16.71 -21.64
CA ASN A 461 29.60 -17.55 -20.50
C ASN A 461 30.75 -17.55 -19.50
N GLY A 462 30.49 -18.09 -18.32
CA GLY A 462 31.42 -18.14 -17.20
C GLY A 462 30.76 -17.75 -15.88
N SER A 463 31.52 -17.80 -14.79
CA SER A 463 31.08 -17.38 -13.48
C SER A 463 31.54 -15.96 -13.21
N VAL A 464 30.60 -15.00 -13.10
CA VAL A 464 30.93 -13.58 -12.88
C VAL A 464 30.91 -13.22 -11.40
N THR A 465 31.94 -12.51 -10.96
CA THR A 465 31.99 -11.80 -9.69
C THR A 465 32.33 -10.34 -9.98
N GLY A 466 31.58 -9.41 -9.40
CA GLY A 466 31.81 -7.99 -9.68
C GLY A 466 31.30 -7.08 -8.59
N THR A 467 31.85 -5.88 -8.57
CA THR A 467 31.42 -4.78 -7.70
C THR A 467 31.30 -3.51 -8.52
N ALA A 468 30.30 -2.69 -8.20
CA ALA A 468 30.13 -1.38 -8.80
C ALA A 468 29.79 -0.35 -7.72
N ASN A 469 30.35 0.86 -7.88
CA ASN A 469 30.01 2.03 -7.09
C ASN A 469 29.84 3.21 -8.05
N LEU A 470 28.61 3.62 -8.25
CA LEU A 470 28.20 4.54 -9.29
C LEU A 470 27.40 5.68 -8.68
N GLU A 471 27.59 6.87 -9.21
CA GLU A 471 26.79 8.06 -8.89
C GLU A 471 26.36 8.75 -10.18
N SER A 472 25.21 9.40 -10.13
CA SER A 472 24.70 10.15 -11.26
C SER A 472 23.65 11.17 -10.84
N SER A 473 23.32 12.10 -11.75
CA SER A 473 22.20 13.01 -11.57
C SER A 473 21.59 13.39 -12.92
N GLY A 474 20.26 13.51 -12.94
CA GLY A 474 19.55 13.86 -14.17
C GLY A 474 18.04 13.92 -13.97
N ALA A 475 17.35 14.52 -14.93
CA ALA A 475 15.88 14.59 -14.96
C ALA A 475 15.25 13.43 -15.76
N SER A 476 16.04 12.64 -16.48
CA SER A 476 15.60 11.50 -17.30
C SER A 476 16.60 10.35 -17.22
N MET A 477 16.21 9.16 -17.71
CA MET A 477 17.13 8.03 -17.79
C MET A 477 18.34 8.32 -18.68
N TYR A 478 18.13 9.00 -19.80
CA TYR A 478 19.22 9.45 -20.69
C TYR A 478 20.24 10.34 -19.95
N GLU A 479 19.77 11.31 -19.19
CA GLU A 479 20.64 12.18 -18.41
C GLU A 479 21.39 11.42 -17.31
N LEU A 480 20.72 10.50 -16.61
CA LEU A 480 21.39 9.63 -15.63
C LEU A 480 22.52 8.81 -16.25
N MET A 481 22.29 8.21 -17.41
CA MET A 481 23.32 7.42 -18.09
C MET A 481 24.47 8.30 -18.61
N ARG A 482 24.17 9.50 -19.10
CA ARG A 482 25.16 10.44 -19.60
C ARG A 482 26.01 11.09 -18.51
N ASN A 483 25.47 11.21 -17.30
CA ASN A 483 26.17 11.80 -16.15
C ASN A 483 26.71 10.76 -15.17
N LEU A 484 26.86 9.51 -15.62
CA LEU A 484 27.31 8.40 -14.76
C LEU A 484 28.79 8.54 -14.43
N ASP A 485 29.11 8.62 -13.14
CA ASP A 485 30.46 8.66 -12.60
C ASP A 485 30.68 7.48 -11.65
N GLY A 486 31.95 7.03 -11.47
CA GLY A 486 32.24 5.99 -10.51
C GLY A 486 33.24 4.94 -10.98
N THR A 487 33.15 3.74 -10.39
CA THR A 487 34.04 2.62 -10.69
C THR A 487 33.29 1.29 -10.70
N ALA A 488 33.73 0.35 -11.51
CA ALA A 488 33.30 -1.05 -11.46
C ALA A 488 34.48 -1.99 -11.68
N GLN A 489 34.42 -3.12 -10.99
CA GLN A 489 35.36 -4.24 -11.17
C GLN A 489 34.55 -5.49 -11.52
N ILE A 490 34.99 -6.21 -12.56
CA ILE A 490 34.32 -7.39 -13.06
C ILE A 490 35.40 -8.48 -13.26
N ASP A 491 35.19 -9.63 -12.64
CA ASP A 491 36.00 -10.81 -12.77
C ASP A 491 35.14 -11.97 -13.25
N VAL A 492 35.55 -12.64 -14.34
CA VAL A 492 34.85 -13.80 -14.92
C VAL A 492 35.77 -14.99 -14.93
N ALA A 493 35.35 -16.08 -14.30
CA ALA A 493 36.11 -17.30 -14.23
C ALA A 493 35.53 -18.39 -15.12
N GLN A 494 36.39 -19.22 -15.72
CA GLN A 494 36.05 -20.42 -16.48
C GLN A 494 35.00 -20.14 -17.59
N GLY A 495 35.33 -19.20 -18.47
CA GLY A 495 34.38 -18.70 -19.46
C GLY A 495 34.78 -19.06 -20.91
N GLN A 496 33.87 -18.68 -21.80
CA GLN A 496 34.09 -18.72 -23.23
C GLN A 496 33.52 -17.43 -23.87
N LEU A 497 34.33 -16.86 -24.74
CA LEU A 497 33.94 -15.76 -25.61
C LEU A 497 33.47 -16.35 -26.95
N GLY A 498 32.19 -16.20 -27.28
CA GLY A 498 31.63 -16.65 -28.56
C GLY A 498 32.00 -15.73 -29.72
N GLY A 499 31.82 -16.21 -30.95
CA GLY A 499 32.00 -15.43 -32.17
C GLY A 499 33.44 -15.36 -32.69
N ILE A 500 34.48 -15.70 -31.89
CA ILE A 500 35.90 -15.57 -32.29
C ILE A 500 36.69 -16.75 -31.76
N ASP A 501 37.58 -17.33 -32.61
CA ASP A 501 38.58 -18.32 -32.24
C ASP A 501 39.97 -17.67 -32.27
N LEU A 502 40.34 -17.02 -31.16
CA LEU A 502 41.63 -16.31 -31.05
C LEU A 502 42.82 -17.24 -31.00
N GLU A 503 42.71 -18.44 -30.43
CA GLU A 503 43.77 -19.43 -30.38
C GLU A 503 44.18 -19.89 -31.77
N SER A 504 43.18 -20.30 -32.59
CA SER A 504 43.40 -20.62 -33.99
C SER A 504 43.91 -19.43 -34.79
N ALA A 505 43.49 -18.22 -34.48
CA ALA A 505 43.93 -16.99 -35.13
C ALA A 505 45.44 -16.76 -34.85
N LEU A 506 45.88 -16.87 -33.60
CA LEU A 506 47.28 -16.72 -33.25
C LEU A 506 48.17 -17.76 -33.90
N HIS A 507 47.78 -19.04 -33.97
CA HIS A 507 48.54 -20.09 -34.65
C HIS A 507 48.65 -19.91 -36.14
N ARG A 508 47.67 -19.24 -36.80
CA ARG A 508 47.66 -18.99 -38.26
C ARG A 508 48.39 -17.70 -38.61
N ILE A 509 48.54 -16.74 -37.70
CA ILE A 509 49.10 -15.42 -38.00
C ILE A 509 50.50 -15.50 -38.56
N ASP A 510 51.33 -16.45 -38.11
CA ASP A 510 52.70 -16.64 -38.56
C ASP A 510 52.80 -17.37 -39.92
N LYS A 511 51.79 -18.24 -40.24
CA LYS A 511 51.80 -19.07 -41.42
C LYS A 511 51.05 -18.45 -42.62
N SER A 512 49.94 -17.75 -42.34
CA SER A 512 49.09 -17.22 -43.41
C SER A 512 48.29 -16.00 -42.89
N PRO A 513 48.95 -14.85 -42.66
CA PRO A 513 48.32 -13.67 -42.01
C PRO A 513 47.05 -13.16 -42.71
N LEU A 514 46.99 -13.24 -44.05
CA LEU A 514 45.85 -12.77 -44.83
C LEU A 514 44.67 -13.75 -44.85
N ALA A 515 44.88 -15.04 -44.56
CA ALA A 515 43.82 -16.05 -44.48
C ALA A 515 42.95 -15.89 -43.20
N LEU A 516 43.43 -15.13 -42.21
CA LEU A 516 42.70 -14.83 -40.97
C LEU A 516 41.44 -14.02 -41.25
N LEU A 517 41.44 -13.11 -42.26
CA LEU A 517 40.33 -12.22 -42.56
C LEU A 517 39.07 -12.99 -42.99
N ALA A 518 39.20 -14.22 -43.48
CA ALA A 518 38.08 -15.03 -43.96
C ALA A 518 37.43 -15.95 -42.90
N GLY A 519 38.04 -16.12 -41.72
CA GLY A 519 37.61 -17.15 -40.75
C GLY A 519 37.45 -16.71 -39.28
N ILE A 520 37.70 -15.44 -38.95
CA ILE A 520 37.74 -14.96 -37.56
C ILE A 520 36.36 -14.94 -36.91
N HIS A 521 35.27 -14.78 -37.68
CA HIS A 521 33.90 -14.61 -37.16
C HIS A 521 33.18 -15.92 -36.82
N ARG A 522 33.89 -17.04 -36.68
CA ARG A 522 33.30 -18.34 -36.32
C ARG A 522 34.23 -19.07 -35.38
N GLY A 523 33.73 -19.34 -34.16
CA GLY A 523 34.46 -20.10 -33.15
C GLY A 523 34.16 -19.63 -31.78
N ARG A 524 34.94 -20.16 -30.81
CA ARG A 524 34.86 -19.78 -29.39
C ARG A 524 36.28 -19.73 -28.83
N THR A 525 36.52 -18.75 -27.98
CA THR A 525 37.77 -18.62 -27.23
C THR A 525 37.50 -18.96 -25.76
N ALA A 526 38.02 -20.07 -25.30
CA ALA A 526 37.96 -20.44 -23.88
C ALA A 526 38.99 -19.64 -23.07
N PHE A 527 38.64 -19.26 -21.84
CA PHE A 527 39.52 -18.59 -20.90
C PHE A 527 39.30 -19.09 -19.48
N ASP A 528 40.36 -19.05 -18.68
CA ASP A 528 40.32 -19.43 -17.27
C ASP A 528 39.90 -18.24 -16.42
N HIS A 529 40.37 -17.04 -16.77
CA HIS A 529 40.12 -15.81 -16.04
C HIS A 529 40.08 -14.60 -16.98
N ALA A 530 39.07 -13.75 -16.73
CA ALA A 530 39.00 -12.42 -17.34
C ALA A 530 38.71 -11.37 -16.26
N SER A 531 39.41 -10.24 -16.27
CA SER A 531 39.20 -9.15 -15.32
C SER A 531 39.16 -7.79 -16.03
N PHE A 532 38.26 -6.93 -15.55
CA PHE A 532 38.09 -5.58 -16.07
C PHE A 532 37.92 -4.60 -14.90
N ASN A 533 38.75 -3.57 -14.89
CA ASN A 533 38.62 -2.40 -14.03
C ASN A 533 38.12 -1.22 -14.85
N LEU A 534 36.96 -0.70 -14.52
CA LEU A 534 36.28 0.36 -15.24
C LEU A 534 36.21 1.64 -14.40
N ARG A 535 36.51 2.76 -15.02
CA ARG A 535 36.30 4.09 -14.46
C ARG A 535 35.28 4.85 -15.31
N PHE A 536 34.23 5.32 -14.66
CA PHE A 536 33.17 6.10 -15.29
C PHE A 536 33.40 7.57 -15.04
N VAL A 537 33.35 8.37 -16.10
CA VAL A 537 33.41 9.82 -16.07
C VAL A 537 32.41 10.38 -17.08
N LYS A 538 31.36 11.04 -16.60
CA LYS A 538 30.30 11.62 -17.45
C LYS A 538 29.75 10.63 -18.48
N GLY A 539 29.36 9.45 -18.00
CA GLY A 539 28.76 8.40 -18.82
C GLY A 539 29.72 7.60 -19.69
N ILE A 540 31.01 7.94 -19.71
CA ILE A 540 32.04 7.22 -20.45
C ILE A 540 32.82 6.35 -19.50
N ALA A 541 32.75 5.03 -19.66
CA ALA A 541 33.55 4.05 -18.92
C ALA A 541 34.86 3.79 -19.66
N SER A 542 35.98 4.12 -19.07
CA SER A 542 37.32 3.80 -19.55
C SER A 542 37.78 2.48 -18.93
N ILE A 543 38.30 1.56 -19.73
CA ILE A 543 38.95 0.33 -19.27
C ILE A 543 40.37 0.69 -18.79
N GLU A 544 40.57 0.79 -17.47
CA GLU A 544 41.90 1.04 -16.89
C GLU A 544 42.79 -0.18 -16.97
N GLU A 545 42.24 -1.36 -16.72
CA GLU A 545 42.87 -2.64 -16.88
C GLU A 545 41.84 -3.66 -17.37
N GLY A 546 42.08 -4.24 -18.53
CA GLY A 546 41.26 -5.29 -19.12
C GLY A 546 42.12 -6.42 -19.60
N LYS A 547 41.91 -7.63 -19.08
CA LYS A 547 42.67 -8.83 -19.49
C LYS A 547 41.76 -10.05 -19.52
N LEU A 548 42.10 -10.97 -20.41
CA LEU A 548 41.57 -12.32 -20.47
C LEU A 548 42.73 -13.29 -20.71
N GLU A 549 42.77 -14.36 -19.94
CA GLU A 549 43.91 -15.27 -20.00
C GLU A 549 43.50 -16.73 -19.84
N ASN A 550 44.23 -17.60 -20.54
CA ASN A 550 44.29 -19.04 -20.34
C ASN A 550 45.74 -19.51 -20.52
N PRO A 551 46.11 -20.81 -20.35
CA PRO A 551 47.47 -21.30 -20.47
C PRO A 551 48.14 -21.04 -21.83
N SER A 552 47.41 -20.82 -22.91
CA SER A 552 47.91 -20.60 -24.26
C SER A 552 47.73 -19.17 -24.77
N LEU A 553 46.81 -18.40 -24.19
CA LEU A 553 46.37 -17.08 -24.70
C LEU A 553 46.42 -16.03 -23.58
N TRP A 554 46.95 -14.87 -23.92
CA TRP A 554 46.80 -13.63 -23.18
C TRP A 554 46.17 -12.58 -24.10
N LEU A 555 45.08 -11.94 -23.64
CA LEU A 555 44.37 -10.90 -24.35
C LEU A 555 44.22 -9.67 -23.46
N GLY A 556 44.76 -8.54 -23.88
CA GLY A 556 44.58 -7.25 -23.22
C GLY A 556 43.54 -6.39 -23.92
N PHE A 557 42.72 -5.73 -23.15
CA PHE A 557 41.68 -4.78 -23.63
C PHE A 557 41.98 -3.39 -23.12
N GLY A 558 41.68 -2.40 -23.95
CA GLY A 558 41.65 -0.98 -23.62
C GLY A 558 40.58 -0.26 -24.42
N GLY A 559 40.31 1.01 -24.08
CA GLY A 559 39.32 1.80 -24.78
C GLY A 559 38.19 2.28 -23.89
N THR A 560 37.09 2.65 -24.50
CA THR A 560 35.95 3.28 -23.83
C THR A 560 34.61 2.67 -24.21
N VAL A 561 33.67 2.72 -23.28
CA VAL A 561 32.25 2.38 -23.45
C VAL A 561 31.44 3.61 -23.10
N ASP A 562 30.71 4.15 -24.08
CA ASP A 562 29.81 5.28 -23.88
C ASP A 562 28.43 4.78 -23.45
N PHE A 563 28.08 4.98 -22.18
CA PHE A 563 26.79 4.58 -21.63
C PHE A 563 25.67 5.55 -22.05
N GLY A 564 25.99 6.83 -22.28
CA GLY A 564 25.02 7.82 -22.72
C GLY A 564 24.49 7.53 -24.13
N GLU A 565 25.41 7.27 -25.07
CA GLU A 565 25.07 7.03 -26.49
C GLU A 565 25.06 5.54 -26.84
N ARG A 566 25.28 4.63 -25.89
CA ARG A 566 25.32 3.16 -26.06
C ARG A 566 26.33 2.73 -27.13
N GLY A 567 27.52 3.30 -27.08
CA GLY A 567 28.60 3.05 -28.03
C GLY A 567 29.78 2.33 -27.40
N LEU A 568 30.58 1.62 -28.25
CA LEU A 568 31.85 1.03 -27.87
C LEU A 568 32.97 1.49 -28.81
N ASP A 569 34.13 1.75 -28.24
CA ASP A 569 35.39 1.97 -28.94
C ASP A 569 36.51 1.29 -28.16
N LEU A 570 36.68 -0.01 -28.42
CA LEU A 570 37.62 -0.87 -27.71
C LEU A 570 38.72 -1.34 -28.66
N HIS A 571 39.95 -1.42 -28.17
CA HIS A 571 41.09 -2.04 -28.82
C HIS A 571 41.55 -3.23 -28.02
N ALA A 572 41.89 -4.30 -28.71
CA ALA A 572 42.34 -5.53 -28.09
C ALA A 572 43.65 -6.04 -28.72
N VAL A 573 44.49 -6.63 -27.89
CA VAL A 573 45.80 -7.21 -28.28
C VAL A 573 45.88 -8.64 -27.74
N ALA A 574 45.88 -9.64 -28.65
CA ALA A 574 46.04 -11.02 -28.33
C ALA A 574 47.51 -11.47 -28.55
N LYS A 575 48.05 -12.24 -27.61
CA LYS A 575 49.39 -12.82 -27.61
C LYS A 575 49.37 -14.26 -27.11
N SER A 576 50.41 -15.06 -27.48
CA SER A 576 50.62 -16.32 -26.77
C SER A 576 50.94 -16.04 -25.28
N ALA A 577 50.42 -16.84 -24.36
CA ALA A 577 50.65 -16.68 -22.93
C ALA A 577 52.16 -16.76 -22.57
N ALA A 578 52.93 -17.65 -23.25
CA ALA A 578 54.38 -17.76 -23.07
C ALA A 578 55.12 -16.47 -23.48
N ASP A 579 54.66 -15.81 -24.51
CA ASP A 579 55.22 -14.56 -25.04
C ASP A 579 54.84 -13.34 -24.18
N ALA A 580 53.65 -13.33 -23.63
CA ALA A 580 53.21 -12.29 -22.70
C ALA A 580 54.03 -12.28 -21.40
N ALA A 581 54.51 -13.44 -20.95
CA ALA A 581 55.36 -13.61 -19.78
C ALA A 581 56.85 -13.24 -20.00
N ALA A 582 57.31 -12.99 -21.25
CA ALA A 582 58.70 -12.68 -21.59
C ALA A 582 58.87 -11.22 -22.07
N PRO A 583 59.07 -10.23 -21.18
CA PRO A 583 59.22 -8.84 -21.55
C PRO A 583 60.52 -8.62 -22.35
N GLY A 584 60.43 -7.94 -23.53
CA GLY A 584 61.59 -7.48 -24.31
C GLY A 584 61.85 -8.19 -25.65
N LYS A 585 61.04 -9.18 -26.04
CA LYS A 585 61.03 -9.75 -27.38
C LYS A 585 59.91 -9.16 -28.22
N GLU A 586 60.20 -8.78 -29.49
CA GLU A 586 59.12 -8.53 -30.48
C GLU A 586 58.42 -9.85 -30.75
N VAL A 587 57.21 -9.99 -30.24
CA VAL A 587 56.41 -11.23 -30.27
C VAL A 587 55.26 -11.04 -31.22
N PRO A 588 54.81 -12.08 -31.94
CA PRO A 588 53.59 -12.02 -32.71
C PRO A 588 52.39 -11.65 -31.86
N ASP A 589 51.78 -10.50 -32.13
CA ASP A 589 50.52 -10.05 -31.54
C ASP A 589 49.44 -9.90 -32.61
N PHE A 590 48.19 -10.21 -32.24
CA PHE A 590 47.03 -9.98 -33.05
C PHE A 590 46.22 -8.84 -32.48
N ARG A 591 46.13 -7.72 -33.26
CA ARG A 591 45.41 -6.53 -32.84
C ARG A 591 44.10 -6.41 -33.59
N PHE A 592 43.08 -6.00 -32.91
CA PHE A 592 41.78 -5.74 -33.44
C PHE A 592 41.03 -4.68 -32.64
N ASP A 593 40.09 -4.01 -33.31
CA ASP A 593 39.21 -3.04 -32.70
C ASP A 593 37.78 -3.58 -32.66
N ILE A 594 37.04 -3.28 -31.59
CA ILE A 594 35.63 -3.58 -31.43
C ILE A 594 34.93 -2.22 -31.27
N GLY A 595 34.12 -1.85 -32.25
CA GLY A 595 33.42 -0.57 -32.26
C GLY A 595 31.98 -0.70 -32.68
N GLY A 596 31.20 0.36 -32.54
CA GLY A 596 29.80 0.38 -32.97
C GLY A 596 28.83 0.63 -31.80
N SER A 597 27.54 0.42 -32.06
CA SER A 597 26.53 0.48 -30.99
C SER A 597 26.45 -0.86 -30.23
N TRP A 598 25.87 -0.84 -29.04
CA TRP A 598 25.66 -2.07 -28.24
C TRP A 598 24.82 -3.11 -28.98
N ASP A 599 23.97 -2.68 -29.89
CA ASP A 599 23.07 -3.55 -30.67
C ASP A 599 23.70 -4.03 -32.00
N ASP A 600 24.82 -3.40 -32.43
CA ASP A 600 25.51 -3.72 -33.68
C ASP A 600 27.02 -3.53 -33.54
N LEU A 601 27.69 -4.57 -33.03
CA LEU A 601 29.12 -4.57 -32.78
C LEU A 601 29.92 -4.91 -34.03
N ALA A 602 30.81 -4.02 -34.43
CA ALA A 602 31.75 -4.21 -35.53
C ALA A 602 33.12 -4.64 -35.02
N PHE A 603 33.60 -5.79 -35.51
CA PHE A 603 34.93 -6.31 -35.24
C PHE A 603 35.86 -6.02 -36.41
N THR A 604 36.93 -5.26 -36.16
CA THR A 604 37.85 -4.80 -37.24
C THR A 604 39.27 -5.21 -36.90
N PRO A 605 39.85 -6.22 -37.60
CA PRO A 605 41.26 -6.62 -37.41
C PRO A 605 42.21 -5.56 -37.97
N ASP A 606 43.41 -5.43 -37.38
CA ASP A 606 44.49 -4.54 -37.88
C ASP A 606 45.08 -5.11 -39.17
N VAL A 607 44.39 -4.86 -40.29
CA VAL A 607 44.77 -5.27 -41.63
C VAL A 607 46.16 -4.74 -42.02
N ARG A 608 46.51 -3.52 -41.63
CA ARG A 608 47.84 -2.92 -41.93
C ARG A 608 48.98 -3.68 -41.25
N GLY A 609 48.80 -4.03 -39.98
CA GLY A 609 49.77 -4.88 -39.27
C GLY A 609 49.91 -6.26 -39.91
N LEU A 610 48.79 -6.91 -40.32
CA LEU A 610 48.78 -8.19 -41.00
C LEU A 610 49.47 -8.13 -42.37
N ILE A 611 49.24 -7.11 -43.20
CA ILE A 611 49.92 -6.90 -44.48
C ILE A 611 51.40 -6.68 -44.28
N ARG A 612 51.82 -5.89 -43.33
CA ARG A 612 53.23 -5.64 -43.00
C ARG A 612 53.97 -6.96 -42.65
N ARG A 613 53.33 -7.82 -41.85
CA ARG A 613 53.88 -9.14 -41.45
C ARG A 613 53.92 -10.14 -42.57
N SER A 614 52.96 -10.13 -43.47
CA SER A 614 52.95 -11.06 -44.63
C SER A 614 54.07 -10.83 -45.62
N GLY A 615 54.81 -9.71 -45.48
CA GLY A 615 55.83 -9.31 -46.45
C GLY A 615 55.29 -8.91 -47.82
N ALA A 616 53.99 -9.01 -48.03
CA ALA A 616 53.36 -8.72 -49.32
C ALA A 616 53.52 -7.25 -49.77
N ALA A 617 53.71 -6.34 -48.80
CA ALA A 617 53.93 -4.90 -49.06
C ALA A 617 55.39 -4.49 -48.86
N ALA A 618 56.34 -5.40 -48.76
CA ALA A 618 57.76 -5.11 -48.58
C ALA A 618 58.34 -4.16 -49.65
N PRO A 619 57.87 -4.21 -50.92
CA PRO A 619 58.31 -3.25 -51.93
C PRO A 619 57.75 -1.83 -51.71
N LEU A 620 56.65 -1.66 -50.97
CA LEU A 620 55.98 -0.37 -50.78
C LEU A 620 56.46 0.39 -49.54
N PHE A 621 57.16 -0.27 -48.64
CA PHE A 621 57.73 0.33 -47.44
C PHE A 621 59.24 0.43 -47.59
N PRO A 622 59.84 1.66 -47.63
CA PRO A 622 61.28 1.77 -47.76
C PRO A 622 61.95 1.13 -46.53
N GLN A 623 62.77 0.08 -46.75
CA GLN A 623 63.65 -0.41 -45.74
C GLN A 623 64.57 0.72 -45.32
N LYS A 624 64.69 0.98 -44.05
CA LYS A 624 65.70 1.87 -43.47
C LYS A 624 67.04 1.25 -43.84
N ARG A 625 67.70 1.81 -44.88
CA ARG A 625 69.08 1.40 -45.22
C ARG A 625 69.92 1.70 -43.97
N ASP A 626 70.53 0.66 -43.43
CA ASP A 626 71.62 0.83 -42.46
C ASP A 626 72.64 1.78 -43.10
N ALA A 627 72.85 2.92 -42.49
CA ALA A 627 73.88 3.85 -42.90
C ALA A 627 75.22 3.10 -42.74
N GLY A 628 75.80 2.74 -43.89
CA GLY A 628 77.07 2.04 -43.95
C GLY A 628 78.11 2.73 -43.10
N LYS A 629 78.89 1.92 -42.41
CA LYS A 629 80.10 2.36 -41.70
C LYS A 629 80.96 3.22 -42.62
N PRO A 630 81.49 4.38 -42.17
CA PRO A 630 82.37 5.20 -42.98
C PRO A 630 83.67 4.38 -43.23
N VAL A 631 83.97 4.19 -44.51
CA VAL A 631 85.26 3.63 -44.97
C VAL A 631 86.32 4.70 -44.66
N VAL A 632 87.21 4.42 -43.76
CA VAL A 632 88.43 5.21 -43.48
C VAL A 632 89.36 4.97 -44.65
N PRO A 633 89.79 5.98 -45.42
CA PRO A 633 90.86 5.81 -46.42
C PRO A 633 92.17 5.67 -45.73
N SER A 634 92.94 4.54 -46.02
CA SER A 634 94.29 4.35 -45.66
C SER A 634 95.18 5.33 -46.43
N GLY A 635 95.62 6.39 -45.74
CA GLY A 635 96.68 7.26 -46.26
C GLY A 635 97.98 6.56 -46.33
N ASP A 636 98.50 6.48 -47.48
CA ASP A 636 99.88 6.01 -47.79
C ASP A 636 100.85 7.08 -47.39
N ALA A 637 101.91 6.69 -46.57
CA ALA A 637 103.01 7.53 -46.21
C ALA A 637 104.13 7.30 -47.20
N GLY A 638 104.53 8.33 -47.90
CA GLY A 638 105.71 8.34 -48.72
C GLY A 638 106.45 9.68 -48.67
N GLN A 639 107.53 9.65 -47.95
CA GLN A 639 108.66 10.61 -47.84
C GLN A 639 108.41 11.79 -46.89
#